data_18f0e6f5d63aa9a11a865f3623f77913
#
_entry.id   18f0e6f5d63aa9a11a865f3623f77913
#
_cell.length_a   1.000
_cell.length_b   1.000
_cell.length_c   1.000
_cell.angle_alpha   90.00
_cell.angle_beta   90.00
_cell.angle_gamma   90.00
#
_symmetry.space_group_name_H-M   'P 1'
#
loop_
_entity.id
_entity.type
_entity.pdbx_description
1 polymer ?
#
loop_
_entity_poly.entity_id
_entity_poly.type
_entity_poly.pdbx_seq_one_letter_code
_entity_poly.pdbx_strand_id
1 'polypeptide(L)'
;ATLDYKSYDDLKNADVKPMRSWTFSTDSNGFCSFDIAHFVSGDAFWYRLDGTPALPRGTVVIRETKAPMGYVKSDEVSFQKIQDNNSVEGVITYNAPEVAEQVYRSDIEFTKKADNGSDRLAGVPFKVTSLTTGESHIAVTDENGYFSSASSWNAHDSNTNANDWALTASDTIDSTKLDANAGFWFGNNSVLDGNGTTSTSDAVKADNKLGALPFDTYSVEELRCSANEGYALINTTVTVTRDAKTIDLGTFDDPEPEIHTTAYDASDSDHYVGVGTVKISDKVEYSHLVAGKTYTVIGELHDAATGDAVTVNGQAITAEKTFTAEDSAGSVTLDYAFDSYDLKGKTLVVYETLTDAKGAKLAEHRDKSDVSQQVTVLTPKLSTSAVGDADNSKSVTAEGDVTVTDYVRYTGLTAGQTYTLTGTLMDKSTKKAFVDADGNPVTATAEFTAEAESGTATVTFTFDASGIKTGTKLVAFETVATNGIEIADHKDINDIDQTVTVKAPVIGTTAVDAADGDKTVTGEENVAVRDTVHYNNVTPGKTYKVIGTLYEKVLDKNGKVTKKVFKDKDGTPVTAEANFTAEDSYGNVDVTFYFDGSSLKEGTSLVAFESLSYNDNEIASHADVNDSGQTVIITKPKLSTTATDALDGDKNLIGEDNATIVDTVHYMNVTPGKTYKVSGTLYEKVTDK
;
A
#
# COMPACT_ATOMS: atom_id res chain seq x y z
N ALA A 1 -61.97 34.22 -45.51
CA ALA A 1 -62.78 33.05 -45.69
C ALA A 1 -62.70 32.22 -44.40
N THR A 2 -63.86 31.91 -43.80
CA THR A 2 -63.91 30.99 -42.69
C THR A 2 -63.75 29.61 -43.24
N LEU A 3 -62.68 28.91 -42.82
CA LEU A 3 -62.51 27.51 -43.17
C LEU A 3 -63.40 26.67 -42.30
N ASP A 4 -64.18 25.78 -42.91
CA ASP A 4 -65.18 24.97 -42.23
C ASP A 4 -64.80 23.48 -42.34
N TYR A 5 -63.53 23.18 -41.97
CA TYR A 5 -62.97 21.84 -41.95
C TYR A 5 -63.23 21.16 -40.60
N LYS A 6 -63.41 19.86 -40.60
CA LYS A 6 -63.73 19.07 -39.41
C LYS A 6 -62.52 18.40 -38.82
N SER A 7 -61.42 18.24 -39.59
CA SER A 7 -60.19 17.62 -39.14
C SER A 7 -58.95 18.26 -39.75
N TYR A 8 -57.81 17.97 -39.20
CA TYR A 8 -56.51 18.41 -39.75
C TYR A 8 -56.22 17.76 -41.12
N ASP A 9 -56.63 16.51 -41.29
CA ASP A 9 -56.48 15.79 -42.55
C ASP A 9 -57.36 16.41 -43.66
N ASP A 10 -58.55 16.91 -43.32
CA ASP A 10 -59.37 17.65 -44.28
C ASP A 10 -58.64 18.90 -44.80
N LEU A 11 -57.98 19.64 -43.90
CA LEU A 11 -57.14 20.79 -44.28
C LEU A 11 -55.96 20.41 -45.17
N LYS A 12 -55.29 19.31 -44.79
CA LYS A 12 -54.12 18.78 -45.51
C LYS A 12 -54.52 18.28 -46.90
N ASN A 13 -55.62 17.55 -46.98
CA ASN A 13 -56.14 17.05 -48.24
C ASN A 13 -56.64 18.15 -49.18
N ALA A 14 -57.07 19.28 -48.61
CA ALA A 14 -57.47 20.48 -49.38
C ALA A 14 -56.30 21.38 -49.76
N ASP A 15 -55.04 20.98 -49.49
CA ASP A 15 -53.79 21.73 -49.73
C ASP A 15 -53.82 23.16 -49.11
N VAL A 16 -54.49 23.31 -47.98
CA VAL A 16 -54.54 24.61 -47.28
C VAL A 16 -53.26 24.75 -46.44
N LYS A 17 -52.47 25.73 -46.83
CA LYS A 17 -51.23 26.05 -46.07
C LYS A 17 -51.50 27.13 -45.05
N PRO A 18 -50.96 26.99 -43.83
CA PRO A 18 -51.05 28.06 -42.86
C PRO A 18 -50.28 29.29 -43.32
N MET A 19 -50.81 30.48 -43.02
CA MET A 19 -50.11 31.73 -43.27
C MET A 19 -48.92 31.89 -42.35
N ARG A 20 -49.05 31.45 -41.11
CA ARG A 20 -47.96 31.31 -40.10
C ARG A 20 -48.26 30.15 -39.18
N SER A 21 -47.21 29.62 -38.60
CA SER A 21 -47.31 28.53 -37.61
C SER A 21 -46.34 28.79 -36.46
N TRP A 22 -46.75 28.42 -35.28
CA TRP A 22 -45.98 28.52 -34.05
C TRP A 22 -46.13 27.22 -33.21
N THR A 23 -45.09 26.92 -32.45
CA THR A 23 -45.12 25.88 -31.42
C THR A 23 -45.05 26.55 -30.07
N PHE A 24 -45.91 26.21 -29.16
CA PHE A 24 -45.95 26.66 -27.78
C PHE A 24 -45.83 25.46 -26.86
N SER A 25 -45.39 25.68 -25.63
CA SER A 25 -45.38 24.69 -24.56
C SER A 25 -46.40 25.10 -23.51
N THR A 26 -47.14 24.16 -23.00
CA THR A 26 -47.94 24.35 -21.80
C THR A 26 -47.08 24.57 -20.58
N ASP A 27 -47.52 25.31 -19.57
CA ASP A 27 -46.91 25.46 -18.28
C ASP A 27 -47.19 24.24 -17.37
N SER A 28 -46.74 24.29 -16.10
CA SER A 28 -46.94 23.22 -15.10
C SER A 28 -48.42 22.98 -14.77
N ASN A 29 -49.32 23.86 -15.10
CA ASN A 29 -50.76 23.70 -14.90
C ASN A 29 -51.47 23.19 -16.17
N GLY A 30 -50.72 22.87 -17.23
CA GLY A 30 -51.25 22.47 -18.53
C GLY A 30 -51.83 23.64 -19.33
N PHE A 31 -51.63 24.88 -18.92
CA PHE A 31 -52.13 26.07 -19.59
C PHE A 31 -51.11 26.61 -20.60
N CYS A 32 -51.62 27.10 -21.74
CA CYS A 32 -50.82 27.74 -22.74
C CYS A 32 -51.55 28.97 -23.28
N SER A 33 -50.85 30.07 -23.45
CA SER A 33 -51.36 31.28 -24.12
C SER A 33 -50.51 31.69 -25.30
N PHE A 34 -51.11 32.50 -26.20
CA PHE A 34 -50.38 33.03 -27.34
C PHE A 34 -49.51 34.22 -26.93
N ASP A 35 -48.40 33.93 -26.24
CA ASP A 35 -47.44 34.92 -25.75
C ASP A 35 -46.00 34.44 -25.90
N ILE A 36 -45.05 35.29 -25.49
CA ILE A 36 -43.60 34.98 -25.58
C ILE A 36 -43.18 33.96 -24.53
N ALA A 37 -43.85 33.89 -23.36
CA ALA A 37 -43.48 33.00 -22.27
C ALA A 37 -43.67 31.51 -22.63
N HIS A 38 -44.72 31.20 -23.42
CA HIS A 38 -45.03 29.86 -23.91
C HIS A 38 -44.44 29.51 -25.26
N PHE A 39 -43.83 30.51 -25.97
CA PHE A 39 -43.32 30.31 -27.32
C PHE A 39 -42.05 29.42 -27.35
N VAL A 40 -42.08 28.41 -28.16
CA VAL A 40 -40.94 27.49 -28.37
C VAL A 40 -40.26 27.79 -29.72
N SER A 41 -41.05 27.84 -30.80
CA SER A 41 -40.50 28.06 -32.15
C SER A 41 -41.58 28.46 -33.14
N GLY A 42 -41.22 28.98 -34.29
CA GLY A 42 -42.14 29.29 -35.39
C GLY A 42 -41.90 30.63 -36.03
N ASP A 43 -42.94 31.12 -36.74
CA ASP A 43 -42.91 32.37 -37.47
C ASP A 43 -42.93 33.59 -36.53
N ALA A 44 -42.57 34.78 -37.04
CA ALA A 44 -42.65 36.02 -36.29
C ALA A 44 -44.09 36.32 -35.87
N PHE A 45 -44.30 36.87 -34.67
CA PHE A 45 -45.62 37.30 -34.20
C PHE A 45 -46.13 38.49 -34.95
N TRP A 46 -47.44 38.66 -35.01
CA TRP A 46 -48.06 39.95 -35.15
C TRP A 46 -48.18 40.64 -33.79
N TYR A 47 -48.10 41.94 -33.77
CA TYR A 47 -48.16 42.69 -32.49
C TYR A 47 -49.26 43.73 -32.53
N ARG A 48 -49.89 43.99 -31.39
CA ARG A 48 -50.74 45.15 -31.18
C ARG A 48 -49.85 46.39 -31.03
N LEU A 49 -50.52 47.58 -31.01
CA LEU A 49 -49.83 48.86 -30.84
C LEU A 49 -49.13 48.99 -29.49
N ASP A 50 -49.57 48.20 -28.48
CA ASP A 50 -48.97 48.11 -27.15
C ASP A 50 -47.77 47.13 -27.07
N GLY A 51 -47.40 46.48 -28.18
CA GLY A 51 -46.30 45.57 -28.25
C GLY A 51 -46.65 44.14 -27.81
N THR A 52 -47.92 43.82 -27.50
CA THR A 52 -48.34 42.45 -27.16
C THR A 52 -48.54 41.59 -28.41
N PRO A 53 -48.15 40.29 -28.39
CA PRO A 53 -48.45 39.37 -29.46
C PRO A 53 -49.97 39.29 -29.73
N ALA A 54 -50.36 39.19 -31.00
CA ALA A 54 -51.75 39.18 -31.43
C ALA A 54 -52.00 38.20 -32.58
N LEU A 55 -53.19 37.65 -32.62
CA LEU A 55 -53.64 36.84 -33.76
C LEU A 55 -54.47 37.71 -34.67
N PRO A 56 -54.25 37.69 -36.02
CA PRO A 56 -55.09 38.40 -36.97
C PRO A 56 -56.48 37.73 -37.11
N ARG A 57 -57.44 38.45 -37.72
CA ARG A 57 -58.71 37.85 -38.08
C ARG A 57 -58.51 36.64 -39.00
N GLY A 58 -59.15 35.53 -38.70
CA GLY A 58 -59.07 34.29 -39.46
C GLY A 58 -59.38 33.06 -38.61
N THR A 59 -58.97 31.92 -39.11
CA THR A 59 -59.09 30.64 -38.38
C THR A 59 -57.70 30.24 -37.82
N VAL A 60 -57.63 29.99 -36.54
CA VAL A 60 -56.49 29.39 -35.87
C VAL A 60 -56.76 27.89 -35.68
N VAL A 61 -55.81 27.07 -36.07
CA VAL A 61 -55.86 25.62 -35.88
C VAL A 61 -54.87 25.28 -34.78
N ILE A 62 -55.37 24.61 -33.74
CA ILE A 62 -54.59 24.18 -32.61
C ILE A 62 -54.58 22.68 -32.58
N ARG A 63 -53.40 22.07 -32.49
CA ARG A 63 -53.21 20.63 -32.31
C ARG A 63 -52.03 20.36 -31.45
N GLU A 64 -52.05 19.25 -30.76
CA GLU A 64 -50.89 18.74 -30.05
C GLU A 64 -49.84 18.26 -31.05
N THR A 65 -48.57 18.55 -30.81
CA THR A 65 -47.44 18.07 -31.60
C THR A 65 -46.60 17.04 -30.84
N LYS A 66 -46.62 17.11 -29.52
CA LYS A 66 -45.88 16.23 -28.64
C LYS A 66 -46.58 16.20 -27.28
N ALA A 67 -46.96 15.01 -26.83
CA ALA A 67 -47.48 14.78 -25.48
C ALA A 67 -46.35 14.84 -24.42
N PRO A 68 -46.67 15.07 -23.14
CA PRO A 68 -45.78 14.85 -22.01
C PRO A 68 -45.38 13.38 -21.94
N MET A 69 -44.31 13.10 -21.18
CA MET A 69 -43.91 11.71 -20.94
C MET A 69 -44.99 10.93 -20.19
N GLY A 70 -45.31 9.76 -20.71
CA GLY A 70 -46.35 8.88 -20.13
C GLY A 70 -47.74 9.11 -20.67
N TYR A 71 -47.94 10.03 -21.60
CA TYR A 71 -49.25 10.29 -22.23
C TYR A 71 -49.26 9.99 -23.70
N VAL A 72 -50.42 9.54 -24.18
CA VAL A 72 -50.71 9.33 -25.60
C VAL A 72 -50.92 10.71 -26.23
N LYS A 73 -50.19 10.99 -27.29
CA LYS A 73 -50.42 12.24 -28.07
C LYS A 73 -51.84 12.26 -28.58
N SER A 74 -52.58 13.33 -28.26
CA SER A 74 -53.92 13.56 -28.82
C SER A 74 -53.85 13.92 -30.29
N ASP A 75 -54.70 13.30 -31.08
CA ASP A 75 -54.92 13.66 -32.49
C ASP A 75 -56.07 14.67 -32.68
N GLU A 76 -56.64 15.16 -31.58
CA GLU A 76 -57.69 16.19 -31.64
C GLU A 76 -57.15 17.48 -32.21
N VAL A 77 -58.02 18.15 -32.98
CA VAL A 77 -57.70 19.42 -33.62
C VAL A 77 -58.81 20.41 -33.29
N SER A 78 -58.41 21.55 -32.70
CA SER A 78 -59.34 22.63 -32.38
C SER A 78 -59.26 23.73 -33.43
N PHE A 79 -60.39 24.22 -33.87
CA PHE A 79 -60.51 25.34 -34.78
C PHE A 79 -61.10 26.54 -34.07
N GLN A 80 -60.34 27.62 -33.92
CA GLN A 80 -60.72 28.87 -33.28
C GLN A 80 -60.88 29.97 -34.33
N LYS A 81 -62.04 30.64 -34.35
CA LYS A 81 -62.29 31.76 -35.28
C LYS A 81 -62.04 33.08 -34.58
N ILE A 82 -61.05 33.85 -35.09
CA ILE A 82 -60.77 35.19 -34.63
C ILE A 82 -61.56 36.18 -35.49
N GLN A 83 -62.54 36.83 -34.87
CA GLN A 83 -63.45 37.75 -35.54
C GLN A 83 -63.39 39.13 -34.91
N ASP A 84 -63.75 40.16 -35.69
CA ASP A 84 -63.92 41.52 -35.16
C ASP A 84 -65.30 41.57 -34.46
N ASN A 85 -65.29 42.01 -33.24
CA ASN A 85 -66.53 42.20 -32.53
C ASN A 85 -66.79 43.73 -32.35
N ASN A 86 -67.44 44.31 -33.37
CA ASN A 86 -67.71 45.76 -33.44
C ASN A 86 -68.77 46.23 -32.40
N SER A 87 -69.27 45.41 -31.52
CA SER A 87 -70.46 45.78 -30.72
C SER A 87 -70.36 45.55 -29.20
N VAL A 88 -69.21 45.17 -28.66
CA VAL A 88 -69.13 44.88 -27.23
C VAL A 88 -67.80 45.44 -26.66
N GLU A 89 -67.92 46.39 -25.74
CA GLU A 89 -66.85 46.68 -24.80
C GLU A 89 -66.70 45.52 -23.84
N GLY A 90 -65.80 44.64 -24.09
CA GLY A 90 -65.53 43.50 -23.24
C GLY A 90 -64.69 42.43 -23.92
N VAL A 91 -63.75 41.84 -23.24
CA VAL A 91 -63.02 40.65 -23.67
C VAL A 91 -63.97 39.53 -23.82
N ILE A 92 -64.23 39.06 -25.03
CA ILE A 92 -64.86 37.76 -25.24
C ILE A 92 -63.82 36.72 -24.89
N THR A 93 -64.00 36.12 -23.71
CA THR A 93 -63.25 34.91 -23.33
C THR A 93 -63.78 33.78 -24.18
N TYR A 94 -63.04 33.39 -25.21
CA TYR A 94 -63.30 32.13 -25.86
C TYR A 94 -62.86 31.05 -24.88
N ASN A 95 -63.66 30.01 -24.68
CA ASN A 95 -63.25 28.84 -23.92
C ASN A 95 -62.02 28.26 -24.61
N ALA A 96 -60.91 28.23 -23.91
CA ALA A 96 -59.71 27.54 -24.38
C ALA A 96 -60.11 26.07 -24.64
N PRO A 97 -59.66 25.45 -25.73
CA PRO A 97 -59.90 24.03 -25.89
C PRO A 97 -59.20 23.25 -24.80
N GLU A 98 -59.87 22.37 -24.15
CA GLU A 98 -59.31 21.42 -23.22
C GLU A 98 -59.03 20.12 -23.98
N VAL A 99 -57.82 19.61 -23.84
CA VAL A 99 -57.40 18.34 -24.43
C VAL A 99 -57.15 17.42 -23.26
N ALA A 100 -57.98 16.38 -23.13
CA ALA A 100 -57.76 15.33 -22.16
C ALA A 100 -56.79 14.30 -22.76
N GLU A 101 -55.66 14.11 -22.12
CA GLU A 101 -54.65 13.16 -22.55
C GLU A 101 -54.84 11.81 -21.82
N GLN A 102 -54.74 10.72 -22.56
CA GLN A 102 -54.76 9.38 -22.03
C GLN A 102 -53.35 9.03 -21.55
N VAL A 103 -53.22 8.59 -20.28
CA VAL A 103 -52.00 7.97 -19.78
C VAL A 103 -51.70 6.68 -20.56
N TYR A 104 -50.43 6.44 -20.87
CA TYR A 104 -50.02 5.14 -21.39
C TYR A 104 -50.48 4.02 -20.46
N ARG A 105 -51.05 3.00 -21.03
CA ARG A 105 -51.50 1.81 -20.29
C ARG A 105 -51.14 0.55 -21.09
N SER A 106 -50.59 -0.41 -20.38
CA SER A 106 -50.17 -1.70 -20.95
C SER A 106 -50.61 -2.85 -20.09
N ASP A 107 -50.47 -4.03 -20.61
CA ASP A 107 -50.68 -5.28 -19.90
C ASP A 107 -49.40 -5.98 -19.63
N ILE A 108 -49.37 -6.88 -18.66
CA ILE A 108 -48.28 -7.80 -18.36
C ILE A 108 -48.79 -9.25 -18.48
N GLU A 109 -47.88 -10.14 -18.84
CA GLU A 109 -48.13 -11.58 -18.84
C GLU A 109 -46.89 -12.36 -18.44
N PHE A 110 -47.07 -13.52 -17.85
CA PHE A 110 -45.98 -14.43 -17.47
C PHE A 110 -46.47 -15.85 -17.25
N THR A 111 -45.55 -16.80 -17.24
CA THR A 111 -45.80 -18.20 -16.88
C THR A 111 -45.02 -18.56 -15.62
N LYS A 112 -45.62 -19.25 -14.67
CA LYS A 112 -44.99 -19.79 -13.47
C LYS A 112 -44.73 -21.28 -13.59
N LYS A 113 -43.51 -21.72 -13.30
CA LYS A 113 -43.12 -23.14 -13.28
C LYS A 113 -42.40 -23.50 -11.97
N ALA A 114 -42.37 -24.81 -11.70
CA ALA A 114 -41.49 -25.38 -10.68
C ALA A 114 -40.02 -25.45 -11.19
N ASP A 115 -39.08 -25.56 -10.27
CA ASP A 115 -37.62 -25.58 -10.54
C ASP A 115 -37.16 -26.71 -11.48
N ASN A 116 -37.89 -27.83 -11.50
CA ASN A 116 -37.57 -28.96 -12.34
C ASN A 116 -37.96 -28.78 -13.84
N GLY A 117 -38.40 -27.57 -14.21
CA GLY A 117 -38.53 -27.11 -15.60
C GLY A 117 -39.73 -27.67 -16.41
N SER A 118 -40.52 -28.59 -15.89
CA SER A 118 -41.64 -29.20 -16.64
C SER A 118 -43.02 -28.82 -16.12
N ASP A 119 -43.19 -28.66 -14.82
CA ASP A 119 -44.50 -28.51 -14.22
C ASP A 119 -44.89 -27.05 -14.03
N ARG A 120 -46.02 -26.65 -14.60
CA ARG A 120 -46.56 -25.30 -14.42
C ARG A 120 -47.34 -25.22 -13.12
N LEU A 121 -47.13 -24.13 -12.35
CA LEU A 121 -47.77 -23.96 -11.05
C LEU A 121 -49.05 -23.11 -11.16
N ALA A 122 -50.20 -23.75 -10.96
CA ALA A 122 -51.49 -23.09 -10.93
C ALA A 122 -51.77 -22.47 -9.55
N GLY A 123 -52.53 -21.37 -9.54
CA GLY A 123 -53.00 -20.73 -8.31
C GLY A 123 -51.92 -20.04 -7.50
N VAL A 124 -50.78 -19.69 -8.10
CA VAL A 124 -49.69 -18.93 -7.43
C VAL A 124 -50.00 -17.44 -7.47
N PRO A 125 -50.14 -16.80 -6.31
CA PRO A 125 -50.42 -15.37 -6.22
C PRO A 125 -49.13 -14.51 -6.33
N PHE A 126 -49.26 -13.39 -7.05
CA PHE A 126 -48.23 -12.36 -7.17
C PHE A 126 -48.82 -11.01 -6.77
N LYS A 127 -48.16 -10.31 -5.84
CA LYS A 127 -48.51 -8.94 -5.51
C LYS A 127 -47.78 -8.00 -6.48
N VAL A 128 -48.56 -7.29 -7.27
CA VAL A 128 -48.07 -6.26 -8.18
C VAL A 128 -48.29 -4.90 -7.53
N THR A 129 -47.23 -4.12 -7.33
CA THR A 129 -47.31 -2.84 -6.63
C THR A 129 -46.70 -1.73 -7.47
N SER A 130 -47.46 -0.65 -7.69
CA SER A 130 -46.95 0.58 -8.26
C SER A 130 -45.92 1.21 -7.31
N LEU A 131 -44.68 1.44 -7.79
CA LEU A 131 -43.64 2.04 -6.97
C LEU A 131 -43.85 3.53 -6.73
N THR A 132 -44.74 4.15 -7.52
CA THR A 132 -45.04 5.59 -7.40
C THR A 132 -46.29 5.85 -6.54
N THR A 133 -47.38 5.16 -6.80
CA THR A 133 -48.65 5.42 -6.10
C THR A 133 -48.83 4.54 -4.86
N GLY A 134 -48.11 3.41 -4.76
CA GLY A 134 -48.29 2.42 -3.72
C GLY A 134 -49.55 1.57 -3.89
N GLU A 135 -50.34 1.78 -4.96
CA GLU A 135 -51.48 0.90 -5.31
C GLU A 135 -50.97 -0.51 -5.57
N SER A 136 -51.62 -1.52 -5.04
CA SER A 136 -51.22 -2.91 -5.23
C SER A 136 -52.40 -3.83 -5.41
N HIS A 137 -52.23 -4.83 -6.27
CA HIS A 137 -53.26 -5.85 -6.59
C HIS A 137 -52.66 -7.22 -6.71
N ILE A 138 -53.46 -8.27 -6.46
CA ILE A 138 -53.04 -9.66 -6.50
C ILE A 138 -53.37 -10.28 -7.86
N ALA A 139 -52.33 -10.63 -8.62
CA ALA A 139 -52.38 -11.44 -9.80
C ALA A 139 -52.32 -12.93 -9.42
N VAL A 140 -53.02 -13.82 -10.12
CA VAL A 140 -53.03 -15.27 -9.82
C VAL A 140 -52.84 -16.05 -11.09
N THR A 141 -51.96 -17.05 -11.09
CA THR A 141 -51.79 -17.95 -12.24
C THR A 141 -52.99 -18.91 -12.42
N ASP A 142 -53.37 -19.13 -13.66
CA ASP A 142 -54.44 -20.07 -14.03
C ASP A 142 -54.00 -21.55 -13.93
N GLU A 143 -54.89 -22.47 -14.40
CA GLU A 143 -54.62 -23.91 -14.42
C GLU A 143 -53.39 -24.32 -15.26
N ASN A 144 -52.93 -23.43 -16.16
CA ASN A 144 -51.74 -23.63 -16.98
C ASN A 144 -50.51 -22.91 -16.41
N GLY A 145 -50.59 -22.41 -15.19
CA GLY A 145 -49.54 -21.60 -14.59
C GLY A 145 -49.28 -20.24 -15.28
N TYR A 146 -50.26 -19.77 -16.07
CA TYR A 146 -50.14 -18.53 -16.84
C TYR A 146 -51.00 -17.44 -16.21
N PHE A 147 -50.49 -16.20 -16.28
CA PHE A 147 -51.24 -14.99 -15.95
C PHE A 147 -51.11 -13.98 -17.07
N SER A 148 -52.20 -13.32 -17.39
CA SER A 148 -52.19 -12.10 -18.22
C SER A 148 -53.18 -11.10 -17.65
N SER A 149 -52.76 -9.84 -17.59
CA SER A 149 -53.65 -8.74 -17.20
C SER A 149 -54.51 -8.24 -18.35
N ALA A 150 -54.32 -8.73 -19.58
CA ALA A 150 -55.05 -8.26 -20.75
C ALA A 150 -56.55 -8.60 -20.69
N SER A 151 -57.40 -7.65 -21.08
CA SER A 151 -58.85 -7.84 -21.09
C SER A 151 -59.34 -8.97 -22.05
N SER A 152 -58.51 -9.34 -23.02
CA SER A 152 -58.76 -10.51 -23.88
C SER A 152 -58.57 -11.85 -23.17
N TRP A 153 -57.84 -11.86 -22.02
CA TRP A 153 -57.71 -13.02 -21.16
C TRP A 153 -58.80 -13.03 -20.08
N ASN A 154 -58.86 -11.99 -19.23
CA ASN A 154 -59.92 -11.75 -18.26
C ASN A 154 -60.38 -10.28 -18.37
N ALA A 155 -61.69 -10.07 -18.60
CA ALA A 155 -62.22 -8.72 -18.72
C ALA A 155 -61.94 -7.91 -17.44
N HIS A 156 -61.38 -6.71 -17.59
CA HIS A 156 -60.97 -5.86 -16.46
C HIS A 156 -62.11 -5.52 -15.51
N ASP A 157 -63.33 -5.39 -16.05
CA ASP A 157 -64.54 -5.06 -15.31
C ASP A 157 -65.25 -6.29 -14.72
N SER A 158 -64.70 -7.49 -14.87
CA SER A 158 -65.24 -8.74 -14.29
C SER A 158 -64.56 -9.05 -12.96
N ASN A 159 -65.25 -8.95 -11.85
CA ASN A 159 -64.71 -9.17 -10.51
C ASN A 159 -63.38 -8.45 -10.28
N THR A 160 -63.27 -7.20 -10.71
CA THR A 160 -62.07 -6.40 -10.73
C THR A 160 -61.33 -6.49 -9.40
N ASN A 161 -60.07 -6.96 -9.43
CA ASN A 161 -59.17 -7.09 -8.29
C ASN A 161 -59.73 -7.91 -7.11
N ALA A 162 -60.60 -8.89 -7.40
CA ALA A 162 -61.23 -9.71 -6.36
C ALA A 162 -60.21 -10.47 -5.51
N ASN A 163 -59.02 -10.77 -6.06
CA ASN A 163 -57.94 -11.47 -5.37
C ASN A 163 -57.33 -10.68 -4.21
N ASP A 164 -57.53 -9.36 -4.16
CA ASP A 164 -57.02 -8.54 -3.05
C ASP A 164 -57.62 -8.96 -1.71
N TRP A 165 -58.86 -9.51 -1.72
CA TRP A 165 -59.51 -10.03 -0.52
C TRP A 165 -58.91 -11.34 0.00
N ALA A 166 -58.01 -11.98 -0.76
CA ALA A 166 -57.29 -13.14 -0.31
C ALA A 166 -56.08 -12.78 0.57
N LEU A 167 -55.57 -11.53 0.48
CA LEU A 167 -54.48 -11.05 1.32
C LEU A 167 -55.03 -10.72 2.71
N THR A 168 -54.46 -11.34 3.73
CA THR A 168 -54.85 -11.14 5.13
C THR A 168 -54.11 -9.95 5.76
N ALA A 169 -54.58 -9.48 6.91
CA ALA A 169 -53.93 -8.40 7.65
C ALA A 169 -52.49 -8.76 8.16
N SER A 170 -52.11 -10.04 8.08
CA SER A 170 -50.76 -10.52 8.44
C SER A 170 -49.93 -10.87 7.19
N ASP A 171 -50.23 -10.27 6.06
CA ASP A 171 -49.55 -10.48 4.78
C ASP A 171 -49.47 -11.96 4.31
N THR A 172 -50.43 -12.78 4.73
CA THR A 172 -50.58 -14.17 4.26
C THR A 172 -51.74 -14.29 3.29
N ILE A 173 -51.67 -15.30 2.39
CA ILE A 173 -52.72 -15.54 1.39
C ILE A 173 -53.71 -16.62 1.87
N ASP A 174 -55.00 -16.30 1.80
CA ASP A 174 -56.06 -17.27 1.90
C ASP A 174 -56.37 -17.83 0.49
N SER A 175 -55.70 -18.93 0.16
CA SER A 175 -55.81 -19.56 -1.19
C SER A 175 -57.22 -19.95 -1.57
N THR A 176 -58.18 -20.07 -0.62
CA THR A 176 -59.58 -20.40 -0.93
C THR A 176 -60.36 -19.23 -1.53
N LYS A 177 -59.81 -18.03 -1.47
CA LYS A 177 -60.40 -16.80 -2.04
C LYS A 177 -59.77 -16.38 -3.36
N LEU A 178 -58.81 -17.10 -3.86
CA LEU A 178 -58.15 -16.81 -5.13
C LEU A 178 -59.05 -17.20 -6.30
N ASP A 179 -59.17 -16.30 -7.28
CA ASP A 179 -59.91 -16.50 -8.54
C ASP A 179 -59.00 -16.13 -9.72
N ALA A 180 -58.51 -17.11 -10.44
CA ALA A 180 -57.66 -16.89 -11.62
C ALA A 180 -58.42 -16.22 -12.81
N ASN A 181 -59.75 -16.10 -12.72
CA ASN A 181 -60.56 -15.44 -13.74
C ASN A 181 -60.96 -14.00 -13.35
N ALA A 182 -60.48 -13.49 -12.20
CA ALA A 182 -60.76 -12.13 -11.81
C ALA A 182 -60.05 -11.12 -12.76
N GLY A 183 -60.77 -10.05 -13.09
CA GLY A 183 -60.17 -8.91 -13.82
C GLY A 183 -59.11 -8.22 -12.99
N PHE A 184 -58.10 -7.74 -13.67
CA PHE A 184 -56.95 -7.05 -13.04
C PHE A 184 -56.87 -5.60 -13.53
N TRP A 185 -56.73 -4.63 -12.60
CA TRP A 185 -56.78 -3.23 -12.98
C TRP A 185 -56.16 -2.30 -11.94
N PHE A 186 -55.28 -1.39 -12.39
CA PHE A 186 -54.79 -0.27 -11.61
C PHE A 186 -55.60 0.99 -11.90
N GLY A 187 -56.17 1.62 -10.88
CA GLY A 187 -57.00 2.80 -10.98
C GLY A 187 -56.22 4.10 -10.93
N ASN A 188 -55.11 4.14 -10.21
CA ASN A 188 -54.34 5.35 -10.01
C ASN A 188 -53.25 5.50 -11.08
N ASN A 189 -53.22 6.66 -11.72
CA ASN A 189 -52.16 6.98 -12.68
C ASN A 189 -50.99 7.64 -11.96
N SER A 190 -49.77 7.19 -12.22
CA SER A 190 -48.53 7.87 -11.81
C SER A 190 -47.90 8.54 -13.00
N VAL A 191 -47.98 9.85 -13.06
CA VAL A 191 -47.35 10.66 -14.09
C VAL A 191 -46.54 11.77 -13.43
N LEU A 192 -45.39 12.09 -14.02
CA LEU A 192 -44.61 13.23 -13.56
C LEU A 192 -45.32 14.53 -13.95
N ASP A 193 -45.59 15.39 -12.98
CA ASP A 193 -46.00 16.75 -13.26
C ASP A 193 -44.80 17.56 -13.82
N GLY A 194 -45.07 18.74 -14.36
CA GLY A 194 -44.06 19.58 -14.98
C GLY A 194 -42.91 20.01 -14.05
N ASN A 195 -43.01 19.77 -12.73
CA ASN A 195 -42.00 20.06 -11.72
C ASN A 195 -41.22 18.83 -11.28
N GLY A 196 -41.50 17.66 -11.88
CA GLY A 196 -40.84 16.38 -11.52
C GLY A 196 -41.44 15.71 -10.28
N THR A 197 -42.56 16.20 -9.75
CA THR A 197 -43.35 15.53 -8.71
C THR A 197 -44.35 14.56 -9.36
N THR A 198 -44.65 13.45 -8.68
CA THR A 198 -45.68 12.53 -9.12
C THR A 198 -47.05 13.05 -8.67
N SER A 199 -48.00 13.11 -9.59
CA SER A 199 -49.38 13.37 -9.25
C SER A 199 -50.21 12.08 -9.43
N THR A 200 -51.12 11.83 -8.50
CA THR A 200 -52.16 10.83 -8.67
C THR A 200 -53.40 11.54 -9.17
N SER A 201 -53.90 11.13 -10.33
CA SER A 201 -55.24 11.55 -10.78
C SER A 201 -56.34 10.78 -10.04
N ASP A 202 -57.61 11.24 -10.15
CA ASP A 202 -58.73 10.45 -9.69
C ASP A 202 -58.70 9.06 -10.29
N ALA A 203 -59.12 8.04 -9.48
CA ALA A 203 -59.07 6.64 -9.92
C ALA A 203 -59.86 6.43 -11.22
N VAL A 204 -59.18 5.86 -12.21
CA VAL A 204 -59.78 5.51 -13.51
C VAL A 204 -60.53 4.18 -13.37
N LYS A 205 -61.77 4.15 -13.79
CA LYS A 205 -62.57 2.91 -13.77
C LYS A 205 -62.00 1.92 -14.78
N ALA A 206 -62.15 0.62 -14.46
CA ALA A 206 -61.77 -0.46 -15.36
C ALA A 206 -62.45 -0.30 -16.75
N ASP A 207 -61.60 -0.34 -17.79
CA ASP A 207 -62.00 -0.25 -19.20
C ASP A 207 -61.30 -1.34 -20.02
N ASN A 208 -62.09 -2.21 -20.62
CA ASN A 208 -61.56 -3.33 -21.43
C ASN A 208 -60.87 -2.89 -22.73
N LYS A 209 -60.87 -1.60 -23.05
CA LYS A 209 -60.21 -1.06 -24.23
C LYS A 209 -58.78 -0.56 -23.94
N LEU A 210 -58.45 -0.43 -22.68
CA LEU A 210 -57.14 0.09 -22.21
C LEU A 210 -56.37 -1.04 -21.55
N GLY A 211 -55.05 -0.92 -21.47
CA GLY A 211 -54.23 -1.83 -20.69
C GLY A 211 -54.44 -1.66 -19.18
N ALA A 212 -54.25 -2.72 -18.41
CA ALA A 212 -54.52 -2.75 -16.97
C ALA A 212 -53.61 -1.84 -16.14
N LEU A 213 -52.35 -1.69 -16.55
CA LEU A 213 -51.30 -0.99 -15.79
C LEU A 213 -50.98 0.36 -16.47
N PRO A 214 -51.13 1.52 -15.77
CA PRO A 214 -50.69 2.80 -16.26
C PRO A 214 -49.15 2.91 -16.32
N PHE A 215 -48.69 3.96 -16.99
CA PHE A 215 -47.26 4.31 -17.04
C PHE A 215 -46.68 4.42 -15.64
N ASP A 216 -45.82 3.48 -15.28
CA ASP A 216 -45.09 3.43 -13.99
C ASP A 216 -44.08 2.27 -14.00
N THR A 217 -43.35 2.13 -12.91
CA THR A 217 -42.59 0.93 -12.56
C THR A 217 -43.30 0.18 -11.45
N TYR A 218 -43.42 -1.12 -11.59
CA TYR A 218 -44.12 -2.01 -10.67
C TYR A 218 -43.15 -3.06 -10.13
N SER A 219 -43.24 -3.36 -8.81
CA SER A 219 -42.70 -4.60 -8.27
C SER A 219 -43.69 -5.72 -8.54
N VAL A 220 -43.20 -6.90 -8.84
CA VAL A 220 -43.95 -8.14 -9.03
C VAL A 220 -43.37 -9.16 -8.06
N GLU A 221 -44.05 -9.37 -6.95
CA GLU A 221 -43.61 -10.18 -5.81
C GLU A 221 -44.46 -11.44 -5.70
N GLU A 222 -43.84 -12.62 -5.81
CA GLU A 222 -44.51 -13.88 -5.54
C GLU A 222 -44.85 -14.00 -4.06
N LEU A 223 -46.08 -14.39 -3.75
CA LEU A 223 -46.52 -14.60 -2.38
C LEU A 223 -46.59 -16.10 -2.04
N ARG A 224 -46.30 -16.42 -0.77
CA ARG A 224 -46.31 -17.79 -0.29
C ARG A 224 -47.75 -18.38 -0.32
N CYS A 225 -47.88 -19.54 -0.93
CA CYS A 225 -49.09 -20.33 -0.95
C CYS A 225 -48.77 -21.84 -0.94
N SER A 226 -49.79 -22.70 -0.93
CA SER A 226 -49.58 -24.16 -0.95
C SER A 226 -48.93 -24.68 -2.24
N ALA A 227 -49.11 -23.99 -3.36
CA ALA A 227 -48.56 -24.41 -4.66
C ALA A 227 -47.04 -24.17 -4.77
N ASN A 228 -46.50 -23.20 -4.02
CA ASN A 228 -45.09 -22.87 -4.02
C ASN A 228 -44.42 -23.12 -2.65
N GLU A 229 -45.02 -23.99 -1.83
CA GLU A 229 -44.42 -24.35 -0.52
C GLU A 229 -43.06 -25.06 -0.72
N GLY A 230 -42.01 -24.53 -0.09
CA GLY A 230 -40.66 -25.06 -0.18
C GLY A 230 -39.77 -24.45 -1.26
N TYR A 231 -40.32 -23.66 -2.16
CA TYR A 231 -39.56 -22.94 -3.19
C TYR A 231 -39.17 -21.53 -2.71
N ALA A 232 -38.11 -20.98 -3.24
CA ALA A 232 -37.80 -19.57 -3.07
C ALA A 232 -38.81 -18.70 -3.82
N LEU A 233 -39.16 -17.52 -3.24
CA LEU A 233 -40.13 -16.61 -3.86
C LEU A 233 -39.41 -15.66 -4.82
N ILE A 234 -40.09 -15.37 -5.93
CA ILE A 234 -39.60 -14.46 -6.96
C ILE A 234 -39.98 -13.02 -6.62
N ASN A 235 -39.06 -12.11 -6.82
CA ASN A 235 -39.29 -10.67 -6.79
C ASN A 235 -38.59 -10.04 -8.01
N THR A 236 -39.40 -9.34 -8.84
CA THR A 236 -38.87 -8.64 -10.02
C THR A 236 -39.59 -7.31 -10.22
N THR A 237 -39.17 -6.55 -11.22
CA THR A 237 -39.80 -5.28 -11.57
C THR A 237 -40.11 -5.23 -13.05
N VAL A 238 -41.19 -4.51 -13.39
CA VAL A 238 -41.58 -4.20 -14.77
C VAL A 238 -41.85 -2.71 -14.90
N THR A 239 -41.47 -2.11 -16.03
CA THR A 239 -41.76 -0.70 -16.32
C THR A 239 -42.66 -0.59 -17.55
N VAL A 240 -43.79 0.04 -17.38
CA VAL A 240 -44.71 0.40 -18.45
C VAL A 240 -44.29 1.75 -19.06
N THR A 241 -43.77 1.72 -20.28
CA THR A 241 -43.27 2.93 -20.99
C THR A 241 -43.92 3.15 -22.34
N ARG A 242 -44.87 2.29 -22.74
CA ARG A 242 -45.57 2.34 -24.03
C ARG A 242 -47.03 2.11 -23.81
N ASP A 243 -47.85 2.59 -24.76
CA ASP A 243 -49.30 2.39 -24.74
C ASP A 243 -49.71 1.12 -25.51
N ALA A 244 -50.82 0.50 -25.08
CA ALA A 244 -51.50 -0.61 -25.73
C ALA A 244 -50.54 -1.75 -26.13
N LYS A 245 -49.68 -2.18 -25.21
CA LYS A 245 -48.75 -3.32 -25.34
C LYS A 245 -49.04 -4.34 -24.27
N THR A 246 -48.78 -5.60 -24.56
CA THR A 246 -48.59 -6.62 -23.53
C THR A 246 -47.11 -6.85 -23.35
N ILE A 247 -46.64 -6.73 -22.13
CA ILE A 247 -45.26 -6.93 -21.74
C ILE A 247 -45.13 -8.35 -21.23
N ASP A 248 -44.47 -9.20 -22.02
CA ASP A 248 -44.17 -10.57 -21.63
C ASP A 248 -42.96 -10.58 -20.67
N LEU A 249 -43.19 -10.98 -19.42
CA LEU A 249 -42.18 -11.15 -18.40
C LEU A 249 -41.47 -12.52 -18.48
N GLY A 250 -41.91 -13.36 -19.44
CA GLY A 250 -41.33 -14.68 -19.68
C GLY A 250 -41.83 -15.74 -18.69
N THR A 251 -40.95 -16.68 -18.41
CA THR A 251 -41.23 -17.77 -17.46
C THR A 251 -40.53 -17.48 -16.14
N PHE A 252 -41.26 -17.51 -15.06
CA PHE A 252 -40.76 -17.48 -13.71
C PHE A 252 -40.54 -18.92 -13.23
N ASP A 253 -39.30 -19.36 -13.27
CA ASP A 253 -38.89 -20.62 -12.65
C ASP A 253 -38.53 -20.34 -11.19
N ASP A 254 -38.89 -21.23 -10.28
CA ASP A 254 -38.35 -21.13 -8.90
C ASP A 254 -36.85 -21.36 -8.97
N PRO A 255 -36.05 -20.42 -8.54
CA PRO A 255 -34.61 -20.58 -8.63
C PRO A 255 -34.11 -21.64 -7.65
N GLU A 256 -33.23 -22.53 -8.13
CA GLU A 256 -32.53 -23.48 -7.27
C GLU A 256 -31.63 -22.73 -6.28
N PRO A 257 -31.46 -23.28 -5.06
CA PRO A 257 -30.46 -22.77 -4.15
C PRO A 257 -29.08 -22.75 -4.79
N GLU A 258 -28.35 -21.63 -4.64
CA GLU A 258 -27.00 -21.46 -5.14
C GLU A 258 -26.09 -21.00 -4.01
N ILE A 259 -24.82 -21.36 -4.09
CA ILE A 259 -23.76 -20.82 -3.24
C ILE A 259 -22.57 -20.34 -4.08
N HIS A 260 -22.00 -19.22 -3.67
CA HIS A 260 -20.75 -18.68 -4.15
C HIS A 260 -19.85 -18.41 -2.94
N THR A 261 -18.56 -18.65 -3.07
CA THR A 261 -17.68 -18.61 -1.92
C THR A 261 -16.41 -17.84 -2.19
N THR A 262 -15.81 -17.32 -1.12
CA THR A 262 -14.54 -16.61 -1.18
C THR A 262 -13.72 -16.98 0.05
N ALA A 263 -12.61 -17.68 -0.17
CA ALA A 263 -11.69 -18.09 0.87
C ALA A 263 -10.51 -17.09 1.00
N TYR A 264 -10.11 -16.80 2.23
CA TYR A 264 -9.05 -15.84 2.52
C TYR A 264 -8.35 -16.14 3.85
N ASP A 265 -7.14 -15.61 4.05
CA ASP A 265 -6.50 -15.60 5.36
C ASP A 265 -7.33 -14.78 6.36
N ALA A 266 -7.65 -15.37 7.50
CA ALA A 266 -8.44 -14.70 8.54
C ALA A 266 -7.69 -13.54 9.24
N SER A 267 -6.37 -13.43 9.05
CA SER A 267 -5.54 -12.40 9.71
C SER A 267 -5.54 -11.05 8.97
N ASP A 268 -5.54 -11.06 7.63
CA ASP A 268 -5.42 -9.85 6.80
C ASP A 268 -6.34 -9.82 5.57
N SER A 269 -7.10 -10.90 5.36
CA SER A 269 -8.10 -11.04 4.29
C SER A 269 -7.51 -11.15 2.88
N ASP A 270 -6.26 -11.57 2.73
CA ASP A 270 -5.69 -11.92 1.44
C ASP A 270 -5.83 -13.41 1.11
N HIS A 271 -5.20 -13.88 0.04
CA HIS A 271 -5.24 -15.28 -0.42
C HIS A 271 -3.95 -16.06 -0.11
N TYR A 272 -3.20 -15.62 0.90
CA TYR A 272 -1.94 -16.26 1.29
C TYR A 272 -1.93 -16.52 2.80
N VAL A 273 -1.46 -17.67 3.22
CA VAL A 273 -1.22 -17.99 4.62
C VAL A 273 0.23 -18.38 4.84
N GLY A 274 0.81 -17.98 5.95
CA GLY A 274 2.16 -18.35 6.34
C GLY A 274 2.26 -19.83 6.77
N VAL A 275 3.43 -20.22 7.32
CA VAL A 275 3.67 -21.55 7.86
C VAL A 275 3.59 -21.53 9.39
N GLY A 276 2.76 -22.38 9.94
CA GLY A 276 2.48 -22.48 11.36
C GLY A 276 1.03 -22.83 11.61
N THR A 277 0.51 -22.44 12.76
CA THR A 277 -0.93 -22.52 13.03
C THR A 277 -1.62 -21.36 12.31
N VAL A 278 -2.41 -21.68 11.29
CA VAL A 278 -3.08 -20.73 10.42
C VAL A 278 -4.59 -20.90 10.48
N LYS A 279 -5.31 -19.85 10.06
CA LYS A 279 -6.76 -19.87 9.96
C LYS A 279 -7.19 -19.31 8.60
N ILE A 280 -7.88 -20.14 7.83
CA ILE A 280 -8.57 -19.71 6.60
C ILE A 280 -10.03 -19.44 6.97
N SER A 281 -10.57 -18.32 6.53
CA SER A 281 -12.00 -18.02 6.56
C SER A 281 -12.56 -18.13 5.17
N ASP A 282 -13.71 -18.77 5.01
CA ASP A 282 -14.43 -18.87 3.77
C ASP A 282 -15.82 -18.26 3.92
N LYS A 283 -16.08 -17.20 3.18
CA LYS A 283 -17.38 -16.54 3.12
C LYS A 283 -18.24 -17.21 2.06
N VAL A 284 -19.25 -17.91 2.52
CA VAL A 284 -20.24 -18.56 1.66
C VAL A 284 -21.45 -17.64 1.51
N GLU A 285 -21.67 -17.12 0.33
CA GLU A 285 -22.84 -16.34 -0.07
C GLU A 285 -23.87 -17.30 -0.66
N TYR A 286 -25.08 -17.26 -0.15
CA TYR A 286 -26.17 -18.09 -0.62
C TYR A 286 -27.29 -17.25 -1.24
N SER A 287 -27.99 -17.83 -2.19
CA SER A 287 -29.20 -17.27 -2.78
C SER A 287 -30.30 -18.34 -2.94
N HIS A 288 -31.54 -17.86 -3.07
CA HIS A 288 -32.71 -18.67 -3.32
C HIS A 288 -33.06 -19.65 -2.18
N LEU A 289 -32.69 -19.34 -0.94
CA LEU A 289 -33.11 -20.08 0.23
C LEU A 289 -34.50 -19.61 0.71
N VAL A 290 -35.21 -20.47 1.42
CA VAL A 290 -36.47 -20.12 2.06
C VAL A 290 -36.22 -19.49 3.41
N ALA A 291 -36.61 -18.23 3.59
CA ALA A 291 -36.49 -17.53 4.86
C ALA A 291 -37.16 -18.29 6.02
N GLY A 292 -36.50 -18.30 7.19
CA GLY A 292 -36.95 -18.99 8.39
C GLY A 292 -36.67 -20.50 8.42
N LYS A 293 -36.08 -21.08 7.36
CA LYS A 293 -35.64 -22.49 7.36
C LYS A 293 -34.18 -22.62 7.77
N THR A 294 -33.84 -23.78 8.31
CA THR A 294 -32.48 -24.11 8.79
C THR A 294 -31.72 -24.88 7.72
N TYR A 295 -30.49 -24.50 7.50
CA TYR A 295 -29.56 -25.09 6.53
C TYR A 295 -28.23 -25.37 7.17
N THR A 296 -27.43 -26.25 6.56
CA THR A 296 -26.04 -26.51 6.98
C THR A 296 -25.12 -26.39 5.78
N VAL A 297 -24.06 -25.60 5.92
CA VAL A 297 -22.94 -25.58 4.97
C VAL A 297 -21.81 -26.40 5.57
N ILE A 298 -21.27 -27.31 4.77
CA ILE A 298 -20.10 -28.15 5.08
C ILE A 298 -19.03 -27.80 4.08
N GLY A 299 -17.84 -27.43 4.56
CA GLY A 299 -16.69 -27.12 3.71
C GLY A 299 -15.50 -28.02 4.00
N GLU A 300 -14.71 -28.33 2.98
CA GLU A 300 -13.52 -29.18 3.03
C GLU A 300 -12.38 -28.58 2.20
N LEU A 301 -11.15 -28.56 2.76
CA LEU A 301 -9.96 -28.08 2.03
C LEU A 301 -9.38 -29.17 1.15
N HIS A 302 -9.12 -28.81 -0.11
CA HIS A 302 -8.54 -29.67 -1.13
C HIS A 302 -7.25 -29.06 -1.71
N ASP A 303 -6.36 -29.87 -2.23
CA ASP A 303 -5.17 -29.44 -2.99
C ASP A 303 -5.62 -29.01 -4.39
N ALA A 304 -5.46 -27.73 -4.73
CA ALA A 304 -5.92 -27.18 -6.01
C ALA A 304 -5.27 -27.85 -7.23
N ALA A 305 -4.05 -28.39 -7.09
CA ALA A 305 -3.35 -29.06 -8.19
C ALA A 305 -3.96 -30.46 -8.48
N THR A 306 -4.25 -31.23 -7.44
CA THR A 306 -4.72 -32.62 -7.59
C THR A 306 -6.23 -32.74 -7.45
N GLY A 307 -6.86 -31.92 -6.63
CA GLY A 307 -8.28 -32.01 -6.25
C GLY A 307 -8.52 -33.02 -5.11
N ASP A 308 -7.46 -33.55 -4.47
CA ASP A 308 -7.57 -34.46 -3.35
C ASP A 308 -7.79 -33.69 -2.04
N ALA A 309 -8.54 -34.27 -1.11
CA ALA A 309 -8.71 -33.70 0.22
C ALA A 309 -7.37 -33.56 0.96
N VAL A 310 -7.15 -32.39 1.54
CA VAL A 310 -5.93 -32.11 2.32
C VAL A 310 -6.12 -32.64 3.75
N THR A 311 -5.11 -33.37 4.21
CA THR A 311 -5.12 -33.91 5.56
C THR A 311 -3.94 -33.36 6.38
N VAL A 312 -4.21 -33.09 7.67
CA VAL A 312 -3.18 -32.78 8.67
C VAL A 312 -3.29 -33.85 9.76
N ASN A 313 -2.17 -34.48 10.09
CA ASN A 313 -2.14 -35.62 11.05
C ASN A 313 -3.11 -36.75 10.67
N GLY A 314 -3.37 -36.96 9.37
CA GLY A 314 -4.26 -37.99 8.86
C GLY A 314 -5.75 -37.68 8.94
N GLN A 315 -6.12 -36.45 9.30
CA GLN A 315 -7.52 -36.00 9.33
C GLN A 315 -7.75 -34.91 8.28
N ALA A 316 -8.88 -34.98 7.55
CA ALA A 316 -9.28 -33.96 6.62
C ALA A 316 -9.55 -32.63 7.35
N ILE A 317 -9.24 -31.52 6.69
CA ILE A 317 -9.50 -30.19 7.22
C ILE A 317 -10.89 -29.78 6.75
N THR A 318 -11.85 -29.81 7.69
CA THR A 318 -13.26 -29.52 7.41
C THR A 318 -13.81 -28.48 8.38
N ALA A 319 -14.84 -27.76 7.94
CA ALA A 319 -15.65 -26.87 8.78
C ALA A 319 -17.12 -27.06 8.47
N GLU A 320 -17.98 -26.83 9.45
CA GLU A 320 -19.43 -26.96 9.32
C GLU A 320 -20.12 -25.82 10.05
N LYS A 321 -21.20 -25.29 9.45
CA LYS A 321 -22.03 -24.27 10.08
C LYS A 321 -23.49 -24.47 9.75
N THR A 322 -24.28 -24.67 10.81
CA THR A 322 -25.75 -24.67 10.73
C THR A 322 -26.26 -23.25 11.00
N PHE A 323 -27.18 -22.75 10.17
CA PHE A 323 -27.77 -21.43 10.27
C PHE A 323 -29.25 -21.46 9.85
N THR A 324 -30.00 -20.44 10.26
CA THR A 324 -31.34 -20.17 9.78
C THR A 324 -31.25 -19.01 8.78
N ALA A 325 -31.75 -19.21 7.56
CA ALA A 325 -31.75 -18.13 6.57
C ALA A 325 -32.76 -17.05 7.02
N GLU A 326 -32.29 -15.82 7.18
CA GLU A 326 -33.14 -14.67 7.52
C GLU A 326 -33.92 -14.21 6.29
N ASP A 327 -33.26 -14.22 5.14
CA ASP A 327 -33.79 -13.89 3.82
C ASP A 327 -33.45 -14.97 2.79
N SER A 328 -33.98 -14.85 1.59
CA SER A 328 -33.66 -15.76 0.48
C SER A 328 -32.20 -15.68 0.03
N ALA A 329 -31.51 -14.58 0.33
CA ALA A 329 -30.09 -14.40 0.07
C ALA A 329 -29.39 -13.88 1.31
N GLY A 330 -28.12 -14.28 1.50
CA GLY A 330 -27.33 -13.87 2.63
C GLY A 330 -25.94 -14.51 2.60
N SER A 331 -25.24 -14.52 3.73
CA SER A 331 -23.93 -15.16 3.81
C SER A 331 -23.65 -15.76 5.19
N VAL A 332 -22.81 -16.79 5.18
CA VAL A 332 -22.23 -17.38 6.41
C VAL A 332 -20.73 -17.56 6.20
N THR A 333 -19.97 -17.61 7.30
CA THR A 333 -18.53 -17.84 7.23
C THR A 333 -18.18 -19.14 7.89
N LEU A 334 -17.36 -19.95 7.22
CA LEU A 334 -16.69 -21.14 7.73
C LEU A 334 -15.25 -20.78 8.10
N ASP A 335 -14.75 -21.33 9.18
CA ASP A 335 -13.40 -21.11 9.67
C ASP A 335 -12.65 -22.45 9.77
N TYR A 336 -11.46 -22.51 9.15
CA TYR A 336 -10.58 -23.66 9.14
C TYR A 336 -9.30 -23.29 9.88
N ALA A 337 -9.05 -23.91 11.04
CA ALA A 337 -7.82 -23.74 11.80
C ALA A 337 -7.00 -25.03 11.74
N PHE A 338 -5.75 -24.95 11.30
CA PHE A 338 -4.87 -26.10 11.13
C PHE A 338 -3.39 -25.70 11.13
N ASP A 339 -2.51 -26.71 11.28
CA ASP A 339 -1.07 -26.52 11.16
C ASP A 339 -0.62 -26.75 9.71
N SER A 340 -0.02 -25.72 9.09
CA SER A 340 0.33 -25.71 7.66
C SER A 340 1.77 -26.18 7.36
N TYR A 341 2.49 -26.76 8.34
CA TYR A 341 3.92 -27.09 8.20
C TYR A 341 4.26 -27.94 6.97
N ASP A 342 3.44 -28.96 6.69
CA ASP A 342 3.65 -29.89 5.58
C ASP A 342 3.01 -29.43 4.27
N LEU A 343 2.40 -28.23 4.26
CA LEU A 343 1.65 -27.69 3.13
C LEU A 343 2.38 -26.54 2.43
N LYS A 344 3.64 -26.28 2.78
CA LYS A 344 4.45 -25.20 2.18
C LYS A 344 4.42 -25.22 0.67
N GLY A 345 4.06 -24.10 0.05
CA GLY A 345 3.99 -23.91 -1.40
C GLY A 345 2.81 -24.56 -2.09
N LYS A 346 1.88 -25.17 -1.34
CA LYS A 346 0.64 -25.68 -1.89
C LYS A 346 -0.41 -24.58 -1.99
N THR A 347 -1.20 -24.62 -3.05
CA THR A 347 -2.44 -23.85 -3.15
C THR A 347 -3.59 -24.77 -2.74
N LEU A 348 -4.34 -24.35 -1.76
CA LEU A 348 -5.52 -25.01 -1.23
C LEU A 348 -6.76 -24.41 -1.85
N VAL A 349 -7.78 -25.20 -2.08
CA VAL A 349 -9.10 -24.75 -2.56
C VAL A 349 -10.16 -25.27 -1.60
N VAL A 350 -11.15 -24.46 -1.30
CA VAL A 350 -12.30 -24.89 -0.47
C VAL A 350 -13.39 -25.46 -1.35
N TYR A 351 -13.99 -26.55 -0.94
CA TYR A 351 -15.18 -27.12 -1.55
C TYR A 351 -16.32 -27.11 -0.55
N GLU A 352 -17.48 -26.59 -0.94
CA GLU A 352 -18.64 -26.46 -0.07
C GLU A 352 -19.83 -27.27 -0.60
N THR A 353 -20.61 -27.71 0.38
CA THR A 353 -21.92 -28.35 0.14
C THR A 353 -22.95 -27.75 1.08
N LEU A 354 -24.02 -27.23 0.51
CA LEU A 354 -25.21 -26.74 1.23
C LEU A 354 -26.23 -27.85 1.35
N THR A 355 -26.74 -28.10 2.55
CA THR A 355 -27.79 -29.11 2.80
C THR A 355 -28.98 -28.51 3.55
N ASP A 356 -30.13 -29.13 3.42
CA ASP A 356 -31.31 -28.83 4.24
C ASP A 356 -31.16 -29.42 5.68
N ALA A 357 -32.15 -29.14 6.52
CA ALA A 357 -32.18 -29.64 7.91
C ALA A 357 -32.25 -31.18 8.00
N LYS A 358 -32.52 -31.90 6.92
CA LYS A 358 -32.56 -33.38 6.85
C LYS A 358 -31.30 -33.96 6.25
N GLY A 359 -30.31 -33.09 5.85
CA GLY A 359 -29.07 -33.51 5.24
C GLY A 359 -29.15 -33.73 3.72
N ALA A 360 -30.27 -33.38 3.06
CA ALA A 360 -30.35 -33.46 1.61
C ALA A 360 -29.53 -32.33 0.98
N LYS A 361 -28.69 -32.66 -0.01
CA LYS A 361 -27.88 -31.70 -0.75
C LYS A 361 -28.77 -30.78 -1.58
N LEU A 362 -28.58 -29.46 -1.44
CA LEU A 362 -29.30 -28.43 -2.17
C LEU A 362 -28.39 -27.75 -3.22
N ALA A 363 -27.18 -27.44 -2.86
CA ALA A 363 -26.18 -26.81 -3.75
C ALA A 363 -24.76 -27.25 -3.36
N GLU A 364 -23.84 -27.11 -4.28
CA GLU A 364 -22.41 -27.30 -4.01
C GLU A 364 -21.58 -26.35 -4.85
N HIS A 365 -20.42 -25.96 -4.32
CA HIS A 365 -19.38 -25.25 -5.06
C HIS A 365 -18.09 -26.07 -4.99
N ARG A 366 -17.67 -26.66 -6.12
CA ARG A 366 -16.53 -27.60 -6.21
C ARG A 366 -15.72 -27.36 -7.47
N ASP A 367 -15.29 -26.13 -7.67
CA ASP A 367 -14.43 -25.76 -8.80
C ASP A 367 -13.00 -25.51 -8.32
N LYS A 368 -12.10 -26.47 -8.53
CA LYS A 368 -10.70 -26.34 -8.16
C LYS A 368 -9.95 -25.21 -8.89
N SER A 369 -10.50 -24.68 -9.99
CA SER A 369 -9.93 -23.59 -10.78
C SER A 369 -10.44 -22.22 -10.36
N ASP A 370 -11.41 -22.14 -9.47
CA ASP A 370 -11.92 -20.88 -8.96
C ASP A 370 -10.89 -20.24 -8.03
N VAL A 371 -10.26 -19.17 -8.51
CA VAL A 371 -9.23 -18.44 -7.78
C VAL A 371 -9.76 -17.73 -6.53
N SER A 372 -11.05 -17.43 -6.47
CA SER A 372 -11.67 -16.82 -5.29
C SER A 372 -11.75 -17.77 -4.10
N GLN A 373 -11.69 -19.09 -4.36
CA GLN A 373 -11.68 -20.14 -3.35
C GLN A 373 -10.27 -20.65 -3.00
N GLN A 374 -9.24 -20.11 -3.65
CA GLN A 374 -7.89 -20.58 -3.48
C GLN A 374 -7.13 -19.76 -2.44
N VAL A 375 -6.43 -20.44 -1.53
CA VAL A 375 -5.49 -19.84 -0.59
C VAL A 375 -4.16 -20.59 -0.70
N THR A 376 -3.05 -19.85 -0.87
CA THR A 376 -1.72 -20.44 -1.03
C THR A 376 -0.96 -20.41 0.30
N VAL A 377 -0.45 -21.57 0.71
CA VAL A 377 0.48 -21.66 1.84
C VAL A 377 1.86 -21.19 1.36
N LEU A 378 2.33 -20.10 1.92
CA LEU A 378 3.61 -19.51 1.53
C LEU A 378 4.78 -20.45 1.88
N THR A 379 5.88 -20.30 1.15
CA THR A 379 7.15 -20.94 1.50
C THR A 379 8.01 -19.89 2.19
N PRO A 380 8.23 -19.98 3.51
CA PRO A 380 9.08 -19.05 4.23
C PRO A 380 10.48 -18.99 3.62
N LYS A 381 11.03 -17.78 3.51
CA LYS A 381 12.40 -17.55 3.03
C LYS A 381 13.08 -16.53 3.92
N LEU A 382 14.39 -16.73 4.08
CA LEU A 382 15.26 -15.81 4.79
C LEU A 382 16.29 -15.22 3.81
N SER A 383 16.67 -13.97 4.05
CA SER A 383 17.85 -13.33 3.49
C SER A 383 18.45 -12.44 4.57
N THR A 384 19.75 -12.45 4.73
CA THR A 384 20.37 -11.87 5.90
C THR A 384 21.55 -10.98 5.56
N SER A 385 21.94 -10.13 6.52
CA SER A 385 23.10 -9.26 6.38
C SER A 385 23.76 -9.01 7.73
N ALA A 386 24.88 -9.68 7.96
CA ALA A 386 25.65 -9.57 9.20
C ALA A 386 26.62 -8.39 9.16
N VAL A 387 26.69 -7.62 10.23
CA VAL A 387 27.62 -6.47 10.41
C VAL A 387 28.21 -6.47 11.82
N GLY A 388 29.41 -5.88 11.96
CA GLY A 388 29.96 -5.53 13.27
C GLY A 388 29.25 -4.31 13.83
N ASP A 389 28.78 -4.36 15.06
CA ASP A 389 27.94 -3.33 15.66
C ASP A 389 28.65 -1.99 15.87
N ALA A 390 30.00 -2.00 15.98
CA ALA A 390 30.76 -0.80 16.29
C ALA A 390 30.63 0.30 15.19
N ASP A 391 30.58 -0.11 13.92
CA ASP A 391 30.57 0.80 12.76
C ASP A 391 29.64 0.34 11.63
N ASN A 392 28.85 -0.70 11.86
CA ASN A 392 28.01 -1.35 10.87
C ASN A 392 28.79 -1.86 9.63
N SER A 393 30.07 -2.14 9.76
CA SER A 393 30.90 -2.64 8.68
C SER A 393 30.89 -4.17 8.57
N LYS A 394 31.43 -4.70 7.48
CA LYS A 394 31.63 -6.15 7.28
C LYS A 394 32.91 -6.63 7.98
N SER A 395 33.29 -6.00 9.06
CA SER A 395 34.49 -6.39 9.84
C SER A 395 34.29 -6.15 11.33
N VAL A 396 35.00 -6.96 12.15
CA VAL A 396 35.16 -6.76 13.59
C VAL A 396 36.62 -6.74 13.94
N THR A 397 36.98 -6.03 15.00
CA THR A 397 38.34 -5.91 15.46
C THR A 397 38.75 -7.07 16.36
N ALA A 398 39.93 -7.64 16.16
CA ALA A 398 40.50 -8.72 16.99
C ALA A 398 40.96 -8.19 18.35
N GLU A 399 40.04 -7.68 19.16
CA GLU A 399 40.33 -7.08 20.47
C GLU A 399 39.17 -7.24 21.46
N GLY A 400 39.30 -8.04 22.48
CA GLY A 400 38.28 -8.26 23.50
C GLY A 400 36.89 -8.65 22.93
N ASP A 401 35.84 -8.33 23.65
CA ASP A 401 34.46 -8.62 23.26
C ASP A 401 34.02 -7.76 22.08
N VAL A 402 33.51 -8.43 21.06
CA VAL A 402 32.91 -7.84 19.87
C VAL A 402 31.48 -8.33 19.70
N THR A 403 30.70 -7.51 19.03
CA THR A 403 29.31 -7.83 18.71
C THR A 403 29.09 -7.82 17.20
N VAL A 404 28.42 -8.86 16.71
CA VAL A 404 27.99 -8.99 15.33
C VAL A 404 26.47 -9.09 15.33
N THR A 405 25.80 -8.14 14.69
CA THR A 405 24.35 -8.19 14.49
C THR A 405 24.03 -8.64 13.09
N ASP A 406 23.19 -9.67 12.98
CA ASP A 406 22.63 -10.10 11.72
C ASP A 406 21.19 -9.66 11.58
N TYR A 407 20.92 -8.94 10.48
CA TYR A 407 19.60 -8.46 10.10
C TYR A 407 18.96 -9.48 9.17
N VAL A 408 18.01 -10.22 9.70
CA VAL A 408 17.32 -11.32 9.00
C VAL A 408 16.00 -10.82 8.42
N ARG A 409 15.94 -10.67 7.12
CA ARG A 409 14.69 -10.40 6.40
C ARG A 409 13.97 -11.70 6.15
N TYR A 410 12.72 -11.75 6.52
CA TYR A 410 11.86 -12.90 6.31
C TYR A 410 10.70 -12.57 5.37
N THR A 411 10.20 -13.58 4.67
CA THR A 411 8.97 -13.54 3.88
C THR A 411 8.20 -14.85 4.10
N GLY A 412 6.88 -14.81 3.99
CA GLY A 412 6.01 -15.98 4.11
C GLY A 412 5.81 -16.48 5.53
N LEU A 413 5.87 -15.59 6.54
CA LEU A 413 5.50 -15.89 7.92
C LEU A 413 4.04 -15.48 8.18
N THR A 414 3.42 -16.07 9.19
CA THR A 414 2.06 -15.72 9.62
C THR A 414 2.09 -14.49 10.52
N ALA A 415 1.35 -13.45 10.18
CA ALA A 415 1.21 -12.26 11.01
C ALA A 415 0.65 -12.59 12.40
N GLY A 416 1.17 -11.92 13.42
CA GLY A 416 0.77 -12.14 14.82
C GLY A 416 1.35 -13.39 15.49
N GLN A 417 2.07 -14.27 14.77
CA GLN A 417 2.69 -15.46 15.32
C GLN A 417 4.11 -15.19 15.83
N THR A 418 4.48 -15.85 16.93
CA THR A 418 5.82 -15.77 17.52
C THR A 418 6.73 -16.85 16.94
N TYR A 419 7.95 -16.44 16.61
CA TYR A 419 9.00 -17.25 16.02
C TYR A 419 10.28 -17.17 16.84
N THR A 420 11.07 -18.24 16.79
CA THR A 420 12.42 -18.30 17.34
C THR A 420 13.42 -18.23 16.18
N LEU A 421 14.25 -17.19 16.19
CA LEU A 421 15.37 -17.02 15.27
C LEU A 421 16.63 -17.52 15.98
N THR A 422 17.32 -18.49 15.42
CA THR A 422 18.59 -19.01 15.94
C THR A 422 19.69 -18.77 14.93
N GLY A 423 20.76 -18.11 15.38
CA GLY A 423 21.95 -17.86 14.59
C GLY A 423 23.15 -18.69 15.06
N THR A 424 24.03 -19.05 14.14
CA THR A 424 25.33 -19.72 14.41
C THR A 424 26.40 -19.08 13.53
N LEU A 425 27.50 -18.58 14.14
CA LEU A 425 28.66 -18.14 13.36
C LEU A 425 29.44 -19.35 12.87
N MET A 426 29.75 -19.37 11.56
CA MET A 426 30.54 -20.42 10.90
C MET A 426 31.92 -19.87 10.51
N ASP A 427 32.98 -20.62 10.73
CA ASP A 427 34.28 -20.33 10.14
C ASP A 427 34.26 -20.76 8.66
N LYS A 428 34.38 -19.78 7.76
CA LYS A 428 34.33 -20.01 6.31
C LYS A 428 35.40 -20.97 5.82
N SER A 429 36.58 -20.99 6.45
CA SER A 429 37.72 -21.79 6.01
C SER A 429 37.56 -23.27 6.37
N THR A 430 37.04 -23.53 7.56
CA THR A 430 36.83 -24.90 8.07
C THR A 430 35.46 -25.45 7.75
N LYS A 431 34.49 -24.57 7.43
CA LYS A 431 33.07 -24.88 7.22
C LYS A 431 32.41 -25.54 8.46
N LYS A 432 32.92 -25.21 9.65
CA LYS A 432 32.38 -25.67 10.93
C LYS A 432 31.90 -24.47 11.74
N ALA A 433 31.07 -24.73 12.76
CA ALA A 433 30.74 -23.73 13.73
C ALA A 433 32.02 -23.10 14.30
N PHE A 434 32.04 -21.76 14.29
CA PHE A 434 33.11 -21.02 14.94
C PHE A 434 32.96 -21.19 16.46
N VAL A 435 34.07 -21.44 17.13
CA VAL A 435 34.10 -21.65 18.59
C VAL A 435 34.87 -20.51 19.24
N ASP A 436 34.40 -20.10 20.41
CA ASP A 436 35.09 -19.13 21.26
C ASP A 436 36.37 -19.71 21.87
N ALA A 437 37.07 -18.93 22.72
CA ALA A 437 38.27 -19.33 23.41
C ALA A 437 38.07 -20.56 24.37
N ASP A 438 36.85 -20.76 24.83
CA ASP A 438 36.48 -21.88 25.70
C ASP A 438 36.08 -23.14 24.91
N GLY A 439 36.02 -23.05 23.59
CA GLY A 439 35.66 -24.15 22.67
C GLY A 439 34.16 -24.33 22.46
N ASN A 440 33.33 -23.36 22.88
CA ASN A 440 31.89 -23.39 22.67
C ASN A 440 31.53 -22.77 21.31
N PRO A 441 30.55 -23.33 20.56
CA PRO A 441 30.03 -22.69 19.37
C PRO A 441 29.45 -21.32 19.67
N VAL A 442 29.79 -20.31 18.87
CA VAL A 442 29.20 -18.97 18.99
C VAL A 442 27.82 -18.98 18.32
N THR A 443 26.80 -18.99 19.15
CA THR A 443 25.38 -19.02 18.76
C THR A 443 24.60 -17.92 19.45
N ALA A 444 23.49 -17.51 18.86
CA ALA A 444 22.58 -16.55 19.46
C ALA A 444 21.14 -16.94 19.13
N THR A 445 20.21 -16.52 19.97
CA THR A 445 18.77 -16.79 19.78
C THR A 445 17.98 -15.54 20.11
N ALA A 446 16.98 -15.24 19.29
CA ALA A 446 16.02 -14.16 19.50
C ALA A 446 14.61 -14.67 19.26
N GLU A 447 13.66 -14.25 20.10
CA GLU A 447 12.24 -14.43 19.84
C GLU A 447 11.66 -13.16 19.26
N PHE A 448 10.79 -13.27 18.25
CA PHE A 448 10.08 -12.14 17.66
C PHE A 448 8.68 -12.55 17.24
N THR A 449 7.75 -11.60 17.25
CA THR A 449 6.42 -11.77 16.67
C THR A 449 6.41 -11.10 15.30
N ALA A 450 6.03 -11.83 14.26
CA ALA A 450 5.91 -11.28 12.92
C ALA A 450 4.71 -10.30 12.88
N GLU A 451 4.97 -9.04 12.56
CA GLU A 451 3.90 -8.02 12.42
C GLU A 451 3.14 -8.18 11.11
N ALA A 452 3.78 -8.74 10.09
CA ALA A 452 3.24 -9.02 8.77
C ALA A 452 3.92 -10.26 8.20
N GLU A 453 3.43 -10.77 7.05
CA GLU A 453 4.02 -11.90 6.34
C GLU A 453 5.49 -11.70 5.96
N SER A 454 5.93 -10.45 5.84
CA SER A 454 7.31 -10.08 5.57
C SER A 454 7.79 -8.99 6.52
N GLY A 455 9.07 -9.06 6.90
CA GLY A 455 9.65 -8.11 7.83
C GLY A 455 11.13 -8.36 8.06
N THR A 456 11.65 -7.83 9.18
CA THR A 456 13.04 -7.99 9.58
C THR A 456 13.09 -8.30 11.08
N ALA A 457 13.85 -9.33 11.43
CA ALA A 457 14.24 -9.65 12.81
C ALA A 457 15.76 -9.56 12.93
N THR A 458 16.28 -9.50 14.14
CA THR A 458 17.72 -9.42 14.38
C THR A 458 18.17 -10.50 15.35
N VAL A 459 19.37 -11.01 15.09
CA VAL A 459 20.07 -11.88 16.05
C VAL A 459 21.49 -11.32 16.28
N THR A 460 21.93 -11.27 17.52
CA THR A 460 23.17 -10.62 17.92
C THR A 460 24.09 -11.63 18.60
N PHE A 461 25.29 -11.77 18.02
CA PHE A 461 26.36 -12.62 18.54
C PHE A 461 27.36 -11.77 19.32
N THR A 462 27.72 -12.18 20.53
CA THR A 462 28.77 -11.55 21.32
C THR A 462 29.83 -12.59 21.64
N PHE A 463 31.10 -12.29 21.36
CA PHE A 463 32.21 -13.22 21.62
C PHE A 463 33.53 -12.45 21.78
N ASP A 464 34.48 -13.04 22.50
CA ASP A 464 35.84 -12.51 22.62
C ASP A 464 36.62 -12.78 21.32
N ALA A 465 36.98 -11.70 20.62
CA ALA A 465 37.74 -11.74 19.38
C ALA A 465 39.26 -11.69 19.60
N SER A 466 39.73 -11.61 20.85
CA SER A 466 41.16 -11.57 21.18
C SER A 466 41.85 -12.82 20.64
N GLY A 467 42.98 -12.61 19.97
CA GLY A 467 43.78 -13.72 19.43
C GLY A 467 43.23 -14.40 18.19
N ILE A 468 42.05 -14.03 17.67
CA ILE A 468 41.57 -14.51 16.39
C ILE A 468 42.48 -13.98 15.28
N LYS A 469 42.90 -14.89 14.40
CA LYS A 469 43.79 -14.51 13.30
C LYS A 469 43.12 -13.51 12.36
N THR A 470 43.87 -12.40 12.08
CA THR A 470 43.35 -11.43 11.07
C THR A 470 43.09 -12.10 9.72
N GLY A 471 42.00 -11.70 9.08
CA GLY A 471 41.52 -12.31 7.83
C GLY A 471 40.61 -13.51 8.02
N THR A 472 40.37 -13.97 9.27
CA THR A 472 39.36 -14.97 9.55
C THR A 472 37.98 -14.44 9.12
N LYS A 473 37.24 -15.22 8.34
CA LYS A 473 35.92 -14.88 7.86
C LYS A 473 34.87 -15.72 8.59
N LEU A 474 33.99 -15.04 9.28
CA LEU A 474 32.86 -15.62 9.99
C LEU A 474 31.59 -15.38 9.17
N VAL A 475 30.80 -16.42 8.97
CA VAL A 475 29.55 -16.38 8.19
C VAL A 475 28.42 -16.72 9.13
N ALA A 476 27.42 -15.84 9.23
CA ALA A 476 26.25 -16.11 10.03
C ALA A 476 25.32 -17.10 9.28
N PHE A 477 24.81 -18.10 9.98
CA PHE A 477 23.81 -19.06 9.49
C PHE A 477 22.60 -18.95 10.39
N GLU A 478 21.41 -18.80 9.82
CA GLU A 478 20.18 -18.59 10.56
C GLU A 478 19.15 -19.66 10.26
N THR A 479 18.34 -19.92 11.29
CA THR A 479 17.12 -20.73 11.18
C THR A 479 15.98 -20.02 11.88
N VAL A 480 14.79 -20.08 11.29
CA VAL A 480 13.53 -19.66 11.92
C VAL A 480 12.70 -20.88 12.25
N ALA A 481 12.24 -20.95 13.47
CA ALA A 481 11.38 -22.01 13.96
C ALA A 481 10.12 -21.47 14.63
N THR A 482 9.04 -22.23 14.59
CA THR A 482 7.84 -21.99 15.39
C THR A 482 7.40 -23.30 16.03
N ASN A 483 6.98 -23.25 17.30
CA ASN A 483 6.66 -24.44 18.11
C ASN A 483 7.77 -25.51 18.09
N GLY A 484 9.04 -25.10 18.00
CA GLY A 484 10.20 -25.97 17.92
C GLY A 484 10.44 -26.66 16.57
N ILE A 485 9.66 -26.31 15.54
CA ILE A 485 9.79 -26.84 14.18
C ILE A 485 10.48 -25.80 13.31
N GLU A 486 11.63 -26.16 12.71
CA GLU A 486 12.32 -25.31 11.72
C GLU A 486 11.47 -25.17 10.45
N ILE A 487 11.20 -23.92 10.04
CA ILE A 487 10.35 -23.63 8.90
C ILE A 487 11.12 -23.01 7.73
N ALA A 488 12.23 -22.31 8.02
CA ALA A 488 13.12 -21.74 7.02
C ALA A 488 14.54 -21.61 7.56
N ASP A 489 15.51 -21.62 6.69
CA ASP A 489 16.91 -21.37 6.99
C ASP A 489 17.60 -20.50 5.93
N HIS A 490 18.75 -19.91 6.30
CA HIS A 490 19.72 -19.33 5.41
C HIS A 490 21.12 -19.80 5.82
N LYS A 491 21.68 -20.74 5.07
CA LYS A 491 22.92 -21.48 5.42
C LYS A 491 23.90 -21.53 4.24
N ASP A 492 24.11 -20.38 3.56
CA ASP A 492 25.09 -20.29 2.48
C ASP A 492 26.46 -19.80 2.98
N ILE A 493 27.43 -20.72 3.12
CA ILE A 493 28.80 -20.41 3.55
C ILE A 493 29.54 -19.42 2.60
N ASN A 494 29.03 -19.22 1.40
CA ASN A 494 29.64 -18.32 0.41
C ASN A 494 28.97 -16.95 0.34
N ASP A 495 27.89 -16.77 1.06
CA ASP A 495 27.20 -15.49 1.08
C ASP A 495 28.11 -14.39 1.65
N ILE A 496 28.30 -13.32 0.86
CA ILE A 496 29.13 -12.19 1.23
C ILE A 496 28.41 -11.24 2.20
N ASP A 497 27.08 -11.18 2.11
CA ASP A 497 26.26 -10.35 2.97
C ASP A 497 26.16 -10.91 4.39
N GLN A 498 26.35 -12.21 4.57
CA GLN A 498 26.44 -12.89 5.85
C GLN A 498 27.88 -12.94 6.41
N THR A 499 28.86 -12.46 5.65
CA THR A 499 30.28 -12.62 6.01
C THR A 499 30.83 -11.40 6.70
N VAL A 500 31.36 -11.58 7.91
CA VAL A 500 32.13 -10.58 8.66
C VAL A 500 33.58 -11.03 8.74
N THR A 501 34.53 -10.11 8.54
CA THR A 501 35.97 -10.40 8.54
C THR A 501 36.60 -9.87 9.82
N VAL A 502 37.34 -10.73 10.54
CA VAL A 502 38.12 -10.30 11.70
C VAL A 502 39.38 -9.60 11.24
N LYS A 503 39.67 -8.41 11.73
CA LYS A 503 40.83 -7.60 11.42
C LYS A 503 41.60 -7.27 12.71
N ALA A 504 42.90 -7.44 12.71
CA ALA A 504 43.71 -6.95 13.82
C ALA A 504 43.93 -5.44 13.66
N PRO A 505 44.00 -4.69 14.80
CA PRO A 505 44.49 -3.32 14.80
C PRO A 505 45.88 -3.22 14.21
N VAL A 506 46.14 -2.14 13.53
CA VAL A 506 47.48 -1.81 13.00
C VAL A 506 47.81 -0.34 13.27
N ILE A 507 49.07 -0.06 13.53
CA ILE A 507 49.55 1.31 13.63
C ILE A 507 50.73 1.53 12.70
N GLY A 508 50.87 2.76 12.20
CA GLY A 508 52.04 3.29 11.51
C GLY A 508 52.30 4.69 12.03
N THR A 509 53.55 5.13 11.98
CA THR A 509 53.89 6.39 12.65
C THR A 509 54.80 7.32 11.82
N THR A 510 54.80 8.60 12.17
CA THR A 510 55.64 9.60 11.52
C THR A 510 56.19 10.58 12.55
N ALA A 511 57.46 10.42 12.92
CA ALA A 511 58.18 11.30 13.86
C ALA A 511 58.77 12.48 13.15
N VAL A 512 58.66 13.70 13.74
CA VAL A 512 59.17 14.96 13.22
C VAL A 512 59.66 15.85 14.36
N ASP A 513 60.53 16.84 14.05
CA ASP A 513 60.76 17.96 14.99
C ASP A 513 59.42 18.68 15.23
N ALA A 514 59.04 18.84 16.49
CA ALA A 514 57.78 19.49 16.82
C ALA A 514 57.82 21.01 16.54
N ALA A 515 58.97 21.59 16.34
CA ALA A 515 59.13 23.01 16.10
C ALA A 515 58.83 23.42 14.64
N ASP A 516 59.21 22.62 13.66
CA ASP A 516 59.05 22.97 12.24
C ASP A 516 58.53 21.85 11.36
N GLY A 517 58.39 20.65 11.91
CA GLY A 517 57.76 19.50 11.22
C GLY A 517 58.70 18.76 10.28
N ASP A 518 60.00 19.02 10.28
CA ASP A 518 60.94 18.29 9.46
C ASP A 518 61.59 17.07 10.20
N LYS A 519 62.57 16.41 9.58
CA LYS A 519 63.25 15.23 10.14
C LYS A 519 64.55 15.55 10.85
N THR A 520 64.94 16.87 10.98
CA THR A 520 66.16 17.27 11.58
C THR A 520 65.90 18.05 12.85
N VAL A 521 66.45 17.57 13.94
CA VAL A 521 66.22 18.13 15.29
C VAL A 521 67.47 18.81 15.78
N THR A 522 67.34 20.06 16.17
CA THR A 522 68.51 20.81 16.74
C THR A 522 68.86 20.24 18.10
N GLY A 523 70.12 19.73 18.25
CA GLY A 523 70.60 19.16 19.50
C GLY A 523 70.87 20.21 20.54
N GLU A 524 69.87 20.61 21.29
CA GLU A 524 69.87 21.63 22.33
C GLU A 524 69.05 21.19 23.57
N GLU A 525 68.99 22.03 24.60
CA GLU A 525 68.10 21.75 25.75
C GLU A 525 66.65 21.89 25.34
N ASN A 526 65.77 21.05 25.95
CA ASN A 526 64.32 21.04 25.75
C ASN A 526 63.88 20.79 24.28
N VAL A 527 64.37 19.70 23.71
CA VAL A 527 63.94 19.19 22.40
C VAL A 527 62.59 18.56 22.52
N ALA A 528 61.69 18.77 21.51
CA ALA A 528 60.45 18.11 21.38
C ALA A 528 60.35 17.36 20.02
N VAL A 529 60.16 16.07 20.04
CA VAL A 529 59.87 15.25 18.86
C VAL A 529 58.43 14.81 18.93
N ARG A 530 57.63 15.23 17.95
CA ARG A 530 56.24 14.80 17.81
C ARG A 530 56.18 13.61 16.87
N ASP A 531 55.57 12.53 17.34
CA ASP A 531 55.24 11.38 16.51
C ASP A 531 53.73 11.24 16.34
N THR A 532 53.28 11.31 15.10
CA THR A 532 51.88 11.12 14.74
C THR A 532 51.66 9.64 14.45
N VAL A 533 50.90 8.99 15.33
CA VAL A 533 50.53 7.58 15.23
C VAL A 533 49.22 7.45 14.44
N HIS A 534 49.31 6.84 13.24
CA HIS A 534 48.19 6.52 12.39
C HIS A 534 47.66 5.15 12.80
N TYR A 535 46.42 5.06 13.29
CA TYR A 535 45.78 3.79 13.65
C TYR A 535 44.72 3.39 12.63
N ASN A 536 44.54 2.08 12.47
CA ASN A 536 43.48 1.49 11.63
C ASN A 536 43.01 0.19 12.23
N ASN A 537 41.74 -0.19 11.91
CA ASN A 537 41.03 -1.36 12.40
C ASN A 537 40.87 -1.36 13.94
N VAL A 538 40.68 -0.23 14.56
CA VAL A 538 40.27 -0.12 15.97
C VAL A 538 38.75 -0.01 16.05
N THR A 539 38.16 -0.28 17.21
CA THR A 539 36.71 -0.18 17.43
C THR A 539 36.33 1.23 17.82
N PRO A 540 35.46 1.94 17.05
CA PRO A 540 34.95 3.26 17.43
C PRO A 540 34.27 3.24 18.81
N GLY A 541 34.44 4.35 19.55
CA GLY A 541 33.90 4.50 20.90
C GLY A 541 34.74 3.86 22.03
N LYS A 542 35.75 3.02 21.72
CA LYS A 542 36.70 2.49 22.72
C LYS A 542 37.83 3.41 22.98
N THR A 543 38.39 3.39 24.21
CA THR A 543 39.52 4.19 24.62
C THR A 543 40.79 3.36 24.58
N TYR A 544 41.78 3.87 23.90
CA TYR A 544 43.09 3.24 23.68
C TYR A 544 44.21 4.04 24.31
N LYS A 545 45.33 3.37 24.56
CA LYS A 545 46.57 4.00 25.04
C LYS A 545 47.69 3.72 24.04
N VAL A 546 48.34 4.78 23.58
CA VAL A 546 49.60 4.69 22.83
C VAL A 546 50.75 4.99 23.79
N ILE A 547 51.77 4.14 23.76
CA ILE A 547 53.06 4.37 24.47
C ILE A 547 54.18 4.38 23.42
N GLY A 548 54.88 5.48 23.35
CA GLY A 548 56.06 5.64 22.53
C GLY A 548 57.36 5.58 23.34
N THR A 549 58.42 5.02 22.75
CA THR A 549 59.76 4.98 23.31
C THR A 549 60.79 5.37 22.24
N LEU A 550 61.66 6.32 22.56
CA LEU A 550 62.77 6.66 21.65
C LEU A 550 63.91 5.69 21.79
N TYR A 551 64.49 5.30 20.69
CA TYR A 551 65.68 4.49 20.57
C TYR A 551 66.75 5.21 19.74
N GLU A 552 68.02 5.08 20.13
CA GLU A 552 69.17 5.47 19.34
C GLU A 552 69.54 4.34 18.35
N LYS A 553 69.62 4.64 17.06
CA LYS A 553 70.17 3.72 16.06
C LYS A 553 71.71 3.59 16.25
N VAL A 554 72.17 2.40 16.52
CA VAL A 554 73.54 2.06 16.68
C VAL A 554 73.97 0.90 15.77
N LEU A 555 75.23 0.84 15.40
CA LEU A 555 75.79 -0.27 14.67
C LEU A 555 76.36 -1.30 15.64
N ASP A 556 76.05 -2.57 15.43
CA ASP A 556 76.72 -3.64 16.17
C ASP A 556 78.14 -3.89 15.66
N LYS A 557 78.90 -4.78 16.30
CA LYS A 557 80.25 -5.13 15.92
C LYS A 557 80.42 -5.66 14.51
N ASN A 558 79.35 -6.03 13.86
CA ASN A 558 79.33 -6.52 12.48
C ASN A 558 78.83 -5.45 11.48
N GLY A 559 78.55 -4.24 11.90
CA GLY A 559 78.05 -3.14 11.10
C GLY A 559 76.51 -3.22 10.82
N LYS A 560 75.80 -4.08 11.52
CA LYS A 560 74.34 -4.18 11.38
C LYS A 560 73.67 -3.11 12.25
N VAL A 561 72.67 -2.41 11.73
CA VAL A 561 71.83 -1.48 12.46
C VAL A 561 71.10 -2.22 13.56
N THR A 562 71.22 -1.73 14.79
CA THR A 562 70.56 -2.17 15.99
C THR A 562 70.01 -0.97 16.75
N LYS A 563 69.28 -1.21 17.83
CA LYS A 563 68.71 -0.14 18.65
C LYS A 563 69.19 -0.25 20.09
N LYS A 564 69.29 0.90 20.70
CA LYS A 564 69.53 1.05 22.15
C LYS A 564 68.51 2.03 22.68
N VAL A 565 67.87 1.72 23.83
CA VAL A 565 66.93 2.65 24.46
C VAL A 565 67.64 3.99 24.68
N PHE A 566 67.08 5.04 24.07
CA PHE A 566 67.58 6.38 24.29
C PHE A 566 67.16 6.83 25.68
N LYS A 567 68.15 7.41 26.39
CA LYS A 567 67.96 7.87 27.75
C LYS A 567 68.36 9.34 27.82
N ASP A 568 67.55 10.09 28.55
CA ASP A 568 67.90 11.50 28.85
C ASP A 568 69.16 11.61 29.76
N LYS A 569 69.58 12.80 30.00
CA LYS A 569 70.80 13.10 30.76
C LYS A 569 70.81 12.54 32.21
N ASP A 570 69.65 12.33 32.80
CA ASP A 570 69.45 11.70 34.11
C ASP A 570 69.45 10.17 34.09
N GLY A 571 69.52 9.55 32.89
CA GLY A 571 69.54 8.13 32.68
C GLY A 571 68.19 7.49 32.57
N THR A 572 67.06 8.25 32.53
CA THR A 572 65.75 7.75 32.35
C THR A 572 65.46 7.51 30.86
N PRO A 573 64.73 6.40 30.48
CA PRO A 573 64.27 6.26 29.12
C PRO A 573 63.35 7.40 28.70
N VAL A 574 63.52 7.90 27.46
CA VAL A 574 62.66 8.93 26.91
C VAL A 574 61.43 8.23 26.31
N THR A 575 60.29 8.41 26.98
CA THR A 575 58.98 7.83 26.60
C THR A 575 57.93 8.92 26.53
N ALA A 576 56.88 8.65 25.77
CA ALA A 576 55.71 9.50 25.70
C ALA A 576 54.44 8.62 25.68
N GLU A 577 53.32 9.15 26.16
CA GLU A 577 52.05 8.41 26.11
C GLU A 577 50.90 9.35 25.76
N ALA A 578 49.88 8.77 25.12
CA ALA A 578 48.62 9.43 24.88
C ALA A 578 47.46 8.44 25.03
N ASN A 579 46.37 8.89 25.66
CA ASN A 579 45.10 8.19 25.69
C ASN A 579 44.13 8.87 24.73
N PHE A 580 43.40 8.10 23.94
CA PHE A 580 42.39 8.64 23.03
C PHE A 580 41.19 7.71 22.92
N THR A 581 40.02 8.28 22.66
CA THR A 581 38.83 7.51 22.27
C THR A 581 38.71 7.58 20.76
N ALA A 582 38.69 6.44 20.10
CA ALA A 582 38.55 6.37 18.65
C ALA A 582 37.15 6.86 18.22
N GLU A 583 37.10 7.87 17.37
CA GLU A 583 35.83 8.33 16.75
C GLU A 583 35.43 7.42 15.59
N ASP A 584 36.43 6.98 14.81
CA ASP A 584 36.29 6.07 13.67
C ASP A 584 37.26 4.89 13.82
N SER A 585 37.08 3.84 13.00
CA SER A 585 37.99 2.68 12.97
C SER A 585 39.39 3.01 12.50
N TYR A 586 39.66 4.24 12.06
CA TYR A 586 40.95 4.78 11.66
C TYR A 586 41.10 6.23 12.09
N GLY A 587 42.31 6.68 12.25
CA GLY A 587 42.58 8.07 12.66
C GLY A 587 44.03 8.28 13.05
N ASN A 588 44.29 9.37 13.77
CA ASN A 588 45.61 9.77 14.20
C ASN A 588 45.59 10.21 15.66
N VAL A 589 46.71 9.96 16.35
CA VAL A 589 46.97 10.49 17.66
C VAL A 589 48.44 10.90 17.76
N ASP A 590 48.74 12.06 18.37
CA ASP A 590 50.09 12.52 18.53
C ASP A 590 50.66 12.13 19.91
N VAL A 591 51.86 11.62 19.93
CA VAL A 591 52.71 11.48 21.14
C VAL A 591 53.91 12.39 21.00
N THR A 592 54.31 13.10 22.07
CA THR A 592 55.40 14.06 22.01
C THR A 592 56.48 13.71 23.06
N PHE A 593 57.67 13.44 22.58
CA PHE A 593 58.84 13.14 23.40
C PHE A 593 59.57 14.41 23.73
N TYR A 594 59.90 14.60 24.96
CA TYR A 594 60.70 15.74 25.48
C TYR A 594 62.02 15.22 26.06
N PHE A 595 63.12 15.81 25.66
CA PHE A 595 64.47 15.43 26.17
C PHE A 595 65.49 16.52 26.01
N ASP A 596 66.63 16.36 26.68
CA ASP A 596 67.80 17.20 26.51
C ASP A 596 68.76 16.67 25.43
N GLY A 597 68.75 17.31 24.24
CA GLY A 597 69.56 16.94 23.08
C GLY A 597 70.95 17.59 23.06
N SER A 598 71.29 18.43 24.06
CA SER A 598 72.51 19.22 24.06
C SER A 598 73.79 18.38 24.03
N SER A 599 73.80 17.21 24.66
CA SER A 599 74.89 16.26 24.69
C SER A 599 75.01 15.32 23.48
N LEU A 600 73.99 15.25 22.64
CA LEU A 600 73.97 14.37 21.46
C LEU A 600 74.92 14.86 20.38
N LYS A 601 75.54 13.93 19.67
CA LYS A 601 76.40 14.23 18.53
C LYS A 601 75.61 14.54 17.28
N GLU A 602 76.16 15.43 16.45
CA GLU A 602 75.58 15.61 15.09
C GLU A 602 75.57 14.31 14.33
N GLY A 603 74.46 14.03 13.66
CA GLY A 603 74.20 12.78 12.92
C GLY A 603 73.65 11.63 13.76
N THR A 604 73.48 11.82 15.10
CA THR A 604 72.77 10.83 15.92
C THR A 604 71.34 10.62 15.36
N SER A 605 70.96 9.39 15.09
CA SER A 605 69.65 9.06 14.60
C SER A 605 68.82 8.45 15.72
N LEU A 606 67.70 9.10 16.04
CA LEU A 606 66.71 8.60 17.01
C LEU A 606 65.49 8.05 16.23
N VAL A 607 64.98 6.91 16.66
CA VAL A 607 63.80 6.25 16.08
C VAL A 607 62.78 6.05 17.15
N ALA A 608 61.54 6.43 16.87
CA ALA A 608 60.38 6.22 17.74
C ALA A 608 59.81 4.82 17.52
N PHE A 609 59.44 4.12 18.59
CA PHE A 609 58.74 2.86 18.58
C PHE A 609 57.49 3.00 19.41
N GLU A 610 56.34 2.60 18.85
CA GLU A 610 55.05 2.75 19.48
C GLU A 610 54.36 1.40 19.68
N SER A 611 53.65 1.31 20.80
CA SER A 611 52.68 0.27 21.05
C SER A 611 51.30 0.87 21.30
N LEU A 612 50.28 0.27 20.72
CA LEU A 612 48.86 0.54 20.96
C LEU A 612 48.31 -0.52 21.89
N SER A 613 47.66 -0.12 22.97
CA SER A 613 47.05 -1.05 23.92
C SER A 613 45.59 -0.71 24.19
N TYR A 614 44.79 -1.78 24.45
CA TYR A 614 43.43 -1.73 24.92
C TYR A 614 43.30 -2.58 26.19
N ASN A 615 42.74 -2.01 27.26
CA ASN A 615 42.66 -2.65 28.58
C ASN A 615 44.00 -3.25 29.04
N ASP A 616 45.09 -2.45 28.93
CA ASP A 616 46.45 -2.80 29.26
C ASP A 616 47.08 -3.96 28.45
N ASN A 617 46.39 -4.50 27.45
CA ASN A 617 46.96 -5.47 26.53
C ASN A 617 47.45 -4.80 25.26
N GLU A 618 48.70 -5.06 24.83
CA GLU A 618 49.19 -4.62 23.53
C GLU A 618 48.43 -5.31 22.40
N ILE A 619 47.82 -4.50 21.52
CA ILE A 619 47.04 -4.97 20.39
C ILE A 619 47.69 -4.68 19.03
N ALA A 620 48.59 -3.73 18.99
CA ALA A 620 49.42 -3.41 17.81
C ALA A 620 50.69 -2.72 18.22
N SER A 621 51.74 -2.88 17.43
CA SER A 621 52.98 -2.13 17.61
C SER A 621 53.63 -1.80 16.29
N HIS A 622 54.38 -0.66 16.26
CA HIS A 622 55.22 -0.28 15.16
C HIS A 622 56.67 -0.07 15.67
N ALA A 623 57.56 -1.00 15.30
CA ALA A 623 58.88 -1.15 15.92
C ALA A 623 59.98 -1.50 14.89
N ASP A 624 59.99 -0.83 13.72
CA ASP A 624 61.02 -1.01 12.69
C ASP A 624 62.16 0.00 12.84
N VAL A 625 63.33 -0.48 13.27
CA VAL A 625 64.54 0.34 13.43
C VAL A 625 64.99 0.98 12.12
N ASN A 626 64.61 0.50 10.98
CA ASN A 626 65.00 1.01 9.67
C ASN A 626 63.95 1.96 9.05
N ASP A 627 62.84 2.15 9.69
CA ASP A 627 61.80 3.04 9.19
C ASP A 627 62.28 4.51 9.22
N SER A 628 62.39 5.12 8.06
CA SER A 628 62.75 6.52 7.91
C SER A 628 61.61 7.46 8.35
N GLY A 629 60.37 7.00 8.29
CA GLY A 629 59.17 7.72 8.77
C GLY A 629 59.22 7.95 10.28
N GLN A 630 59.78 7.00 11.04
CA GLN A 630 59.95 7.07 12.50
C GLN A 630 61.28 7.70 12.96
N THR A 631 62.14 8.10 12.04
CA THR A 631 63.51 8.51 12.37
C THR A 631 63.64 10.01 12.25
N VAL A 632 64.23 10.60 13.28
CA VAL A 632 64.75 11.98 13.27
C VAL A 632 66.25 11.99 13.44
N ILE A 633 66.93 12.99 12.91
CA ILE A 633 68.44 13.14 12.94
C ILE A 633 68.79 14.37 13.70
N ILE A 634 69.74 14.22 14.66
CA ILE A 634 70.23 15.33 15.45
C ILE A 634 71.20 16.16 14.61
N THR A 635 70.99 17.45 14.56
CA THR A 635 71.85 18.44 13.95
C THR A 635 72.41 19.36 15.03
N LYS A 636 73.46 20.12 14.71
CA LYS A 636 73.98 21.11 15.61
C LYS A 636 73.92 22.51 14.96
N PRO A 637 73.68 23.56 15.76
CA PRO A 637 73.73 24.93 15.26
C PRO A 637 75.08 25.23 14.63
N LYS A 638 75.03 25.81 13.46
CA LYS A 638 76.26 26.26 12.77
C LYS A 638 76.21 27.76 12.51
N LEU A 639 77.37 28.41 12.70
CA LEU A 639 77.49 29.80 12.37
C LEU A 639 78.63 29.96 11.35
N SER A 640 78.44 30.86 10.43
CA SER A 640 79.49 31.42 9.59
C SER A 640 79.30 32.93 9.52
N THR A 641 80.40 33.64 9.37
CA THR A 641 80.34 35.12 9.37
C THR A 641 81.07 35.69 8.17
N THR A 642 80.64 36.88 7.82
CA THR A 642 81.30 37.70 6.81
C THR A 642 81.39 39.14 7.30
N ALA A 643 82.60 39.54 7.72
CA ALA A 643 82.84 40.93 8.14
C ALA A 643 83.23 41.80 6.94
N THR A 644 82.63 42.98 6.86
CA THR A 644 82.89 43.98 5.82
C THR A 644 82.96 45.38 6.41
N ASP A 645 83.67 46.29 5.72
CA ASP A 645 83.53 47.73 6.02
C ASP A 645 82.08 48.18 5.89
N ALA A 646 81.54 48.85 6.86
CA ALA A 646 80.23 49.39 6.84
C ALA A 646 80.01 50.52 5.80
N LEU A 647 81.05 51.14 5.33
CA LEU A 647 81.00 52.29 4.44
C LEU A 647 80.73 51.88 2.97
N ASP A 648 81.46 50.86 2.47
CA ASP A 648 81.41 50.45 1.06
C ASP A 648 81.22 48.98 0.85
N GLY A 649 81.11 48.12 1.89
CA GLY A 649 80.88 46.73 1.89
C GLY A 649 82.05 45.82 1.46
N ASP A 650 83.25 46.38 1.26
CA ASP A 650 84.45 45.63 0.90
C ASP A 650 85.13 45.00 2.11
N LYS A 651 86.37 44.46 1.94
CA LYS A 651 87.20 43.83 2.99
C LYS A 651 88.34 44.69 3.48
N ASN A 652 88.43 45.95 3.04
CA ASN A 652 89.52 46.88 3.37
C ASN A 652 88.95 48.03 4.22
N LEU A 653 89.44 48.11 5.43
CA LEU A 653 88.99 49.14 6.38
C LEU A 653 89.94 50.30 6.32
N ILE A 654 89.42 51.51 6.16
CA ILE A 654 90.25 52.74 6.26
C ILE A 654 90.49 53.05 7.74
N GLY A 655 91.79 53.20 8.15
CA GLY A 655 92.10 53.48 9.50
C GLY A 655 91.83 54.95 9.87
N GLU A 656 90.59 55.20 10.32
CA GLU A 656 90.11 56.50 10.76
C GLU A 656 89.42 56.39 12.13
N ASP A 657 89.22 57.59 12.76
CA ASP A 657 88.42 57.62 13.98
C ASP A 657 86.98 57.12 13.72
N ASN A 658 86.53 56.19 14.57
CA ASN A 658 85.17 55.56 14.50
C ASN A 658 84.93 54.68 13.29
N ALA A 659 85.87 53.97 12.79
CA ALA A 659 85.71 52.96 11.77
C ALA A 659 84.66 51.88 12.23
N THR A 660 83.76 51.49 11.36
CA THR A 660 82.67 50.56 11.68
C THR A 660 82.77 49.30 10.79
N ILE A 661 82.76 48.13 11.42
CA ILE A 661 82.74 46.83 10.75
C ILE A 661 81.32 46.25 10.95
N VAL A 662 80.68 45.82 9.88
CA VAL A 662 79.46 45.02 9.93
C VAL A 662 79.81 43.56 9.71
N ASP A 663 79.54 42.74 10.69
CA ASP A 663 79.65 41.27 10.54
C ASP A 663 78.32 40.65 10.35
N THR A 664 78.02 40.12 9.15
CA THR A 664 76.81 39.40 8.82
C THR A 664 76.99 37.95 9.28
N VAL A 665 76.16 37.56 10.23
CA VAL A 665 76.16 36.19 10.77
C VAL A 665 75.12 35.33 10.03
N HIS A 666 75.61 34.31 9.36
CA HIS A 666 74.78 33.27 8.75
C HIS A 666 74.66 32.10 9.73
N TYR A 667 73.44 31.66 10.00
CA TYR A 667 73.17 30.53 10.89
C TYR A 667 72.40 29.44 10.18
N MET A 668 72.59 28.22 10.61
CA MET A 668 71.88 27.02 10.15
C MET A 668 71.59 26.10 11.34
N ASN A 669 70.55 25.24 11.20
CA ASN A 669 70.16 24.24 12.20
C ASN A 669 69.86 24.88 13.58
N VAL A 670 69.17 25.99 13.62
CA VAL A 670 68.65 26.59 14.85
C VAL A 670 67.11 26.33 14.89
N THR A 671 66.54 26.15 16.07
CA THR A 671 65.17 25.88 16.25
C THR A 671 64.31 27.11 15.94
N PRO A 672 63.34 27.04 14.97
CA PRO A 672 62.47 28.16 14.68
C PRO A 672 61.70 28.65 15.93
N GLY A 673 61.49 29.95 16.03
CA GLY A 673 60.76 30.58 17.14
C GLY A 673 61.56 30.72 18.45
N LYS A 674 62.78 30.13 18.61
CA LYS A 674 63.66 30.36 19.77
C LYS A 674 64.49 31.62 19.61
N THR A 675 64.78 32.21 20.74
CA THR A 675 65.65 33.40 20.80
C THR A 675 67.10 32.98 21.11
N TYR A 676 67.99 33.33 20.22
CA TYR A 676 69.45 33.09 20.38
C TYR A 676 70.20 34.40 20.60
N LYS A 677 71.28 34.32 21.31
CA LYS A 677 72.20 35.48 21.51
C LYS A 677 73.47 35.28 20.69
N VAL A 678 73.72 36.21 19.78
CA VAL A 678 74.97 36.26 19.03
C VAL A 678 75.87 37.27 19.72
N SER A 679 77.13 36.92 19.96
CA SER A 679 78.17 37.82 20.45
C SER A 679 79.42 37.71 19.57
N GLY A 680 79.89 38.86 19.12
CA GLY A 680 81.07 38.95 18.30
C GLY A 680 82.21 39.63 19.07
N THR A 681 83.47 39.21 18.86
CA THR A 681 84.66 39.85 19.36
C THR A 681 85.63 40.01 18.19
N LEU A 682 86.11 41.22 18.03
CA LEU A 682 87.09 41.51 17.00
C LEU A 682 88.53 41.21 17.52
N TYR A 683 89.28 40.46 16.75
CA TYR A 683 90.63 40.08 17.04
C TYR A 683 91.59 40.58 15.95
N GLU A 684 92.78 41.02 16.36
CA GLU A 684 93.85 41.24 15.43
C GLU A 684 94.50 39.93 14.99
N LYS A 685 94.59 39.73 13.66
CA LYS A 685 95.28 38.55 13.10
C LYS A 685 96.81 38.87 13.03
N VAL A 686 97.58 38.37 13.98
CA VAL A 686 99.01 38.44 13.96
C VAL A 686 99.62 37.27 13.22
N THR A 687 100.41 37.50 12.19
CA THR A 687 101.21 36.48 11.52
C THR A 687 102.50 36.29 12.24
N ASP A 688 102.77 35.11 12.81
CA ASP A 688 104.08 34.80 13.30
C ASP A 688 105.07 34.82 12.10
N LYS A 689 106.22 35.58 12.28
CA LYS A 689 107.27 35.61 11.27
C LYS A 689 108.14 34.41 11.32
#